data_9aa81178d08fccba78f2d68d08974ffc
#
_entry.id   9aa81178d08fccba78f2d68d08974ffc
#
_cell.length_a   1.000
_cell.length_b   1.000
_cell.length_c   1.000
_cell.angle_alpha   90.00
_cell.angle_beta   90.00
_cell.angle_gamma   90.00
#
_symmetry.space_group_name_H-M   'P 1'
#
loop_
_entity.id
_entity.type
_entity.pdbx_description
1 polymer ?
#
loop_
_entity_poly.entity_id
_entity_poly.type
_entity_poly.pdbx_seq_one_letter_code
_entity_poly.pdbx_strand_id
1 'polypeptide(L)'
;MTVQEWLGTENQLGQDIWERKYRYENETFDEWINRVSGGNSEIANLIKEKKFLFGGRILANRGLENKGRKISLSNCYVIEPPEDNIESIFDCAKKLARTYSYGGGCGVDISKLSPRGAKVNNAAKETTGSVSFMDLYSMVTGLIGQAGRRGALMLSLSCEHPDLGEFIGIKSDLDRVTKANISIRITDKFMAAVKNRTTFTLSFTRLETGETITKEVDAYEMFHKMCEMNWDYAEPGMLFWDRINNWNLLSCDDEFEYAGTNPCAEEPLPAGGSCLLGSINLAEFACDTGFDFESFKHCVKSSVIALNEVLDEGLPLHPLKEQRESVYDWRQIGLGIFGLADLLIKLGIKYGSPEAIDLCDMIGHTMADMAIKTSAVLAKEYGVYPKYKPEAVEQSAFYSKNALGETKELVESFGLRNSQLLTIAPTGSLSTMIGVSGGIEPIFANYYTRKTESLKGHDEYYKVYTPIVKEYMEKHGLKDDSELPDYFVTAQTLDYKNRIYMQSIWQSHIDASISSTVNVPNDFTVEQVEGLYMTAWDAGLKGVTIFRDGCKRAGILTIKENVEDIVEKPHRLERGMIIKADDNCIGKKRTLRTGCGTLHCEAFFDPDNGQLLETYFSKGSSGGCNNFMIGLSRMISLAARGGIDVYSIVDQLKSSGTCPSYAVRTATKHDTSKGSSCPVAIGNALLEMYEEMMDEVSFSDVEEKELEVITPKIVPVSKAKCPQCGGELVFEGGCNTCKNCGWSKCD
;
A
#
# COMPACT_ATOMS: atom_id res chain seq x y z
N MET A 1 4.67 -0.92 -35.23
CA MET A 1 3.66 -1.50 -34.31
C MET A 1 3.10 -0.38 -33.43
N THR A 2 1.80 -0.34 -33.20
CA THR A 2 1.16 0.58 -32.26
C THR A 2 0.96 -0.10 -30.89
N VAL A 3 0.70 0.68 -29.85
CA VAL A 3 0.41 0.11 -28.52
C VAL A 3 -0.91 -0.69 -28.53
N GLN A 4 -1.89 -0.28 -29.33
CA GLN A 4 -3.14 -1.01 -29.53
C GLN A 4 -2.92 -2.37 -30.19
N GLU A 5 -2.03 -2.45 -31.19
CA GLU A 5 -1.65 -3.72 -31.82
C GLU A 5 -0.88 -4.61 -30.83
N TRP A 6 -0.05 -4.02 -29.97
CA TRP A 6 0.75 -4.74 -29.00
C TRP A 6 -0.09 -5.30 -27.85
N LEU A 7 -0.94 -4.47 -27.23
CA LEU A 7 -1.73 -4.86 -26.05
C LEU A 7 -3.10 -5.46 -26.39
N GLY A 8 -3.59 -5.26 -27.62
CA GLY A 8 -4.95 -5.56 -28.03
C GLY A 8 -5.87 -4.34 -27.88
N THR A 9 -6.83 -4.21 -28.83
CA THR A 9 -7.76 -3.08 -28.88
C THR A 9 -8.72 -3.03 -27.68
N GLU A 10 -9.01 -4.19 -27.11
CA GLU A 10 -9.94 -4.32 -25.95
C GLU A 10 -9.25 -4.08 -24.59
N ASN A 11 -7.92 -4.15 -24.52
CA ASN A 11 -7.19 -3.94 -23.28
C ASN A 11 -6.98 -2.43 -23.02
N GLN A 12 -8.07 -1.70 -22.81
CA GLN A 12 -8.05 -0.26 -22.55
C GLN A 12 -7.24 0.08 -21.30
N LEU A 13 -7.38 -0.71 -20.24
CA LEU A 13 -6.62 -0.49 -19.00
C LEU A 13 -5.11 -0.63 -19.22
N GLY A 14 -4.68 -1.63 -19.99
CA GLY A 14 -3.27 -1.80 -20.33
C GLY A 14 -2.72 -0.62 -21.15
N GLN A 15 -3.48 -0.13 -22.12
CA GLN A 15 -3.13 1.05 -22.92
C GLN A 15 -3.02 2.30 -22.04
N ASP A 16 -3.97 2.54 -21.13
CA ASP A 16 -3.95 3.64 -20.17
C ASP A 16 -2.74 3.58 -19.23
N ILE A 17 -2.37 2.37 -18.77
CA ILE A 17 -1.17 2.17 -17.93
C ILE A 17 0.10 2.53 -18.72
N TRP A 18 0.23 2.04 -19.95
CA TRP A 18 1.38 2.38 -20.78
C TRP A 18 1.47 3.88 -21.01
N GLU A 19 0.38 4.52 -21.46
CA GLU A 19 0.36 5.94 -21.81
C GLU A 19 0.68 6.84 -20.60
N ARG A 20 0.13 6.54 -19.42
CA ARG A 20 0.24 7.43 -18.24
C ARG A 20 1.42 7.14 -17.33
N LYS A 21 1.93 5.91 -17.33
CA LYS A 21 3.03 5.52 -16.43
C LYS A 21 4.37 5.33 -17.12
N TYR A 22 4.39 4.94 -18.39
CA TYR A 22 5.61 4.50 -19.07
C TYR A 22 5.99 5.30 -20.31
N ARG A 23 5.02 5.88 -20.99
CA ARG A 23 5.22 6.77 -22.12
C ARG A 23 5.84 8.09 -21.68
N TYR A 24 6.87 8.55 -22.38
CA TYR A 24 7.43 9.88 -22.19
C TYR A 24 6.83 10.84 -23.22
N GLU A 25 6.15 11.91 -22.74
CA GLU A 25 5.51 12.92 -23.62
C GLU A 25 4.64 12.27 -24.72
N ASN A 26 5.00 12.52 -25.99
CA ASN A 26 4.27 12.02 -27.16
C ASN A 26 5.05 10.97 -27.94
N GLU A 27 6.02 10.25 -27.31
CA GLU A 27 6.76 9.20 -28.00
C GLU A 27 5.82 8.11 -28.56
N THR A 28 6.14 7.63 -29.75
CA THR A 28 5.47 6.47 -30.36
C THR A 28 5.87 5.19 -29.63
N PHE A 29 5.16 4.11 -29.89
CA PHE A 29 5.50 2.80 -29.31
C PHE A 29 6.90 2.33 -29.75
N ASP A 30 7.28 2.54 -31.01
CA ASP A 30 8.60 2.14 -31.52
C ASP A 30 9.74 3.00 -30.92
N GLU A 31 9.51 4.30 -30.69
CA GLU A 31 10.46 5.17 -29.99
C GLU A 31 10.59 4.75 -28.52
N TRP A 32 9.47 4.41 -27.85
CA TRP A 32 9.48 3.88 -26.49
C TRP A 32 10.26 2.56 -26.40
N ILE A 33 10.01 1.60 -27.29
CA ILE A 33 10.75 0.34 -27.35
C ILE A 33 12.25 0.58 -27.51
N ASN A 34 12.65 1.45 -28.46
CA ASN A 34 14.06 1.78 -28.69
C ASN A 34 14.71 2.39 -27.45
N ARG A 35 14.00 3.30 -26.76
CA ARG A 35 14.48 3.93 -25.54
C ARG A 35 14.63 2.92 -24.40
N VAL A 36 13.63 2.12 -24.10
CA VAL A 36 13.66 1.19 -22.96
C VAL A 36 14.58 0.00 -23.19
N SER A 37 14.79 -0.42 -24.45
CA SER A 37 15.76 -1.46 -24.79
C SER A 37 17.21 -0.98 -24.83
N GLY A 38 17.44 0.35 -24.73
CA GLY A 38 18.77 0.95 -24.94
C GLY A 38 19.31 0.73 -26.34
N GLY A 39 18.43 0.57 -27.34
CA GLY A 39 18.80 0.23 -28.73
C GLY A 39 19.17 -1.24 -28.95
N ASN A 40 19.11 -2.08 -27.93
CA ASN A 40 19.36 -3.52 -28.03
C ASN A 40 18.18 -4.20 -28.74
N SER A 41 18.41 -4.70 -29.96
CA SER A 41 17.37 -5.30 -30.82
C SER A 41 16.80 -6.61 -30.23
N GLU A 42 17.60 -7.38 -29.52
CA GLU A 42 17.16 -8.61 -28.88
C GLU A 42 16.17 -8.32 -27.75
N ILE A 43 16.51 -7.40 -26.86
CA ILE A 43 15.62 -6.95 -25.79
C ILE A 43 14.37 -6.29 -26.34
N ALA A 44 14.50 -5.48 -27.41
CA ALA A 44 13.36 -4.91 -28.11
C ALA A 44 12.38 -5.98 -28.63
N ASN A 45 12.89 -7.08 -29.16
CA ASN A 45 12.09 -8.20 -29.62
C ASN A 45 11.42 -8.94 -28.44
N LEU A 46 12.15 -9.25 -27.38
CA LEU A 46 11.58 -9.90 -26.18
C LEU A 46 10.44 -9.07 -25.56
N ILE A 47 10.55 -7.74 -25.57
CA ILE A 47 9.48 -6.84 -25.11
C ILE A 47 8.28 -6.89 -26.07
N LYS A 48 8.51 -6.81 -27.39
CA LYS A 48 7.46 -6.89 -28.41
C LYS A 48 6.71 -8.23 -28.37
N GLU A 49 7.42 -9.31 -28.10
CA GLU A 49 6.88 -10.66 -27.93
C GLU A 49 6.23 -10.88 -26.55
N LYS A 50 6.22 -9.86 -25.69
CA LYS A 50 5.71 -9.92 -24.30
C LYS A 50 6.43 -10.94 -23.41
N LYS A 51 7.58 -11.45 -23.82
CA LYS A 51 8.35 -12.44 -23.06
C LYS A 51 9.10 -11.87 -21.88
N PHE A 52 9.54 -10.59 -21.98
CA PHE A 52 10.29 -9.90 -20.92
C PHE A 52 9.87 -8.45 -20.81
N LEU A 53 9.78 -7.95 -19.56
CA LEU A 53 9.62 -6.53 -19.24
C LEU A 53 10.58 -6.12 -18.14
N PHE A 54 11.19 -4.97 -18.32
CA PHE A 54 11.88 -4.30 -17.21
C PHE A 54 10.92 -3.83 -16.13
N GLY A 55 11.41 -3.62 -14.93
CA GLY A 55 10.68 -2.99 -13.84
C GLY A 55 10.18 -1.60 -14.21
N GLY A 56 9.07 -1.18 -13.58
CA GLY A 56 8.35 0.03 -13.98
C GLY A 56 9.18 1.31 -14.02
N ARG A 57 10.24 1.44 -13.21
CA ARG A 57 11.13 2.62 -13.24
C ARG A 57 12.01 2.65 -14.47
N ILE A 58 12.49 1.50 -14.91
CA ILE A 58 13.29 1.39 -16.13
C ILE A 58 12.41 1.73 -17.33
N LEU A 59 11.20 1.14 -17.43
CA LEU A 59 10.25 1.44 -18.50
C LEU A 59 9.88 2.94 -18.60
N ALA A 60 9.77 3.60 -17.45
CA ALA A 60 9.42 5.01 -17.39
C ALA A 60 10.61 5.94 -17.65
N ASN A 61 11.84 5.58 -17.21
CA ASN A 61 12.92 6.55 -17.04
C ASN A 61 14.18 6.30 -17.87
N ARG A 62 14.46 5.05 -18.33
CA ARG A 62 15.67 4.76 -19.12
C ARG A 62 15.76 5.67 -20.34
N GLY A 63 16.92 6.26 -20.61
CA GLY A 63 17.17 7.15 -21.71
C GLY A 63 16.65 8.60 -21.51
N LEU A 64 16.21 8.97 -20.29
CA LEU A 64 15.70 10.31 -19.98
C LEU A 64 16.63 11.12 -19.05
N GLU A 65 17.80 10.62 -18.72
CA GLU A 65 18.78 11.24 -17.81
C GLU A 65 19.23 12.62 -18.26
N ASN A 66 19.27 12.85 -19.58
CA ASN A 66 19.68 14.12 -20.20
C ASN A 66 18.51 15.10 -20.48
N LYS A 67 17.29 14.77 -20.02
CA LYS A 67 16.08 15.60 -20.21
C LYS A 67 15.79 16.56 -19.05
N GLY A 68 16.79 16.86 -18.20
CA GLY A 68 16.65 17.79 -17.08
C GLY A 68 15.84 17.28 -15.89
N ARG A 69 15.48 16.00 -15.86
CA ARG A 69 14.77 15.36 -14.76
C ARG A 69 15.75 14.65 -13.82
N LYS A 70 15.49 14.77 -12.52
CA LYS A 70 16.16 13.93 -11.51
C LYS A 70 15.42 12.61 -11.43
N ILE A 71 16.02 11.55 -11.94
CA ILE A 71 15.42 10.22 -12.08
C ILE A 71 16.35 9.16 -11.50
N SER A 72 15.77 8.01 -11.17
CA SER A 72 16.47 6.76 -10.88
C SER A 72 15.91 5.65 -11.78
N LEU A 73 16.74 4.66 -12.08
CA LEU A 73 16.33 3.43 -12.78
C LEU A 73 15.92 2.33 -11.79
N SER A 74 16.26 2.47 -10.50
CA SER A 74 15.87 1.53 -9.45
C SER A 74 14.49 1.85 -8.89
N ASN A 75 13.70 0.80 -8.62
CA ASN A 75 12.36 0.92 -8.07
C ASN A 75 12.36 1.27 -6.59
N CYS A 76 13.20 0.59 -5.80
CA CYS A 76 13.23 0.67 -4.35
C CYS A 76 14.67 0.66 -3.82
N TYR A 77 14.80 1.03 -2.55
CA TYR A 77 16.07 1.12 -1.83
C TYR A 77 15.90 0.64 -0.39
N VAL A 78 16.96 0.16 0.22
CA VAL A 78 17.05 0.01 1.66
C VAL A 78 17.95 1.12 2.20
N ILE A 79 17.39 1.95 3.07
CA ILE A 79 18.14 3.01 3.74
C ILE A 79 18.87 2.40 4.94
N GLU A 80 20.07 2.89 5.20
CA GLU A 80 20.82 2.51 6.39
C GLU A 80 19.98 2.65 7.66
N PRO A 81 19.86 1.60 8.49
CA PRO A 81 19.14 1.68 9.75
C PRO A 81 19.67 2.82 10.63
N PRO A 82 18.79 3.66 11.19
CA PRO A 82 19.24 4.77 12.03
C PRO A 82 19.89 4.25 13.31
N GLU A 83 21.02 4.83 13.66
CA GLU A 83 21.65 4.63 14.97
C GLU A 83 20.86 5.38 16.06
N ASP A 84 21.01 4.97 17.32
CA ASP A 84 20.23 5.45 18.48
C ASP A 84 20.64 6.88 18.92
N ASN A 85 20.60 7.81 17.98
CA ASN A 85 20.84 9.24 18.25
C ASN A 85 20.01 10.13 17.30
N ILE A 86 19.75 11.35 17.73
CA ILE A 86 18.88 12.30 17.01
C ILE A 86 19.41 12.61 15.61
N GLU A 87 20.72 12.78 15.46
CA GLU A 87 21.36 13.11 14.21
C GLU A 87 21.11 12.03 13.16
N SER A 88 21.31 10.76 13.53
CA SER A 88 21.10 9.61 12.64
C SER A 88 19.62 9.41 12.32
N ILE A 89 18.71 9.57 13.29
CA ILE A 89 17.26 9.47 13.10
C ILE A 89 16.78 10.49 12.06
N PHE A 90 17.22 11.76 12.17
CA PHE A 90 16.82 12.80 11.23
C PHE A 90 17.60 12.73 9.90
N ASP A 91 18.83 12.22 9.89
CA ASP A 91 19.55 11.92 8.66
C ASP A 91 18.86 10.84 7.86
N CYS A 92 18.35 9.78 8.51
CA CYS A 92 17.50 8.77 7.88
C CYS A 92 16.26 9.41 7.25
N ALA A 93 15.55 10.30 7.94
CA ALA A 93 14.40 11.02 7.39
C ALA A 93 14.78 11.87 6.15
N LYS A 94 15.94 12.54 6.17
CA LYS A 94 16.49 13.29 5.04
C LYS A 94 16.81 12.38 3.85
N LYS A 95 17.43 11.20 4.10
CA LYS A 95 17.76 10.20 3.08
C LYS A 95 16.48 9.64 2.43
N LEU A 96 15.43 9.38 3.23
CA LEU A 96 14.10 9.01 2.75
C LEU A 96 13.53 10.07 1.80
N ALA A 97 13.46 11.33 2.25
CA ALA A 97 12.95 12.45 1.45
C ALA A 97 13.70 12.59 0.13
N ARG A 98 15.04 12.46 0.17
CA ARG A 98 15.90 12.54 -1.01
C ARG A 98 15.60 11.41 -2.00
N THR A 99 15.50 10.16 -1.53
CA THR A 99 15.22 8.99 -2.35
C THR A 99 13.83 9.08 -2.99
N TYR A 100 12.80 9.49 -2.22
CA TYR A 100 11.46 9.73 -2.77
C TYR A 100 11.44 10.78 -3.87
N SER A 101 12.24 11.85 -3.74
CA SER A 101 12.29 12.90 -4.78
C SER A 101 12.84 12.42 -6.13
N TYR A 102 13.48 11.24 -6.17
CA TYR A 102 13.92 10.55 -7.41
C TYR A 102 12.96 9.40 -7.79
N GLY A 103 11.89 9.23 -7.03
CA GLY A 103 10.85 8.24 -7.30
C GLY A 103 11.12 6.85 -6.76
N GLY A 104 12.12 6.64 -5.90
CA GLY A 104 12.38 5.37 -5.24
C GLY A 104 11.40 5.11 -4.08
N GLY A 105 11.01 3.85 -3.83
CA GLY A 105 10.46 3.40 -2.56
C GLY A 105 11.58 3.09 -1.57
N CYS A 106 11.29 3.05 -0.26
CA CYS A 106 12.31 2.82 0.75
C CYS A 106 11.90 1.76 1.77
N GLY A 107 12.89 1.03 2.28
CA GLY A 107 12.78 0.23 3.49
C GLY A 107 13.73 0.73 4.56
N VAL A 108 13.29 0.70 5.82
CA VAL A 108 14.08 1.08 7.00
C VAL A 108 13.82 0.10 8.12
N ASP A 109 14.86 -0.46 8.69
CA ASP A 109 14.79 -1.22 9.95
C ASP A 109 15.05 -0.27 11.13
N ILE A 110 14.20 -0.32 12.15
CA ILE A 110 14.27 0.55 13.33
C ILE A 110 14.73 -0.19 14.59
N SER A 111 15.24 -1.41 14.44
CA SER A 111 15.63 -2.28 15.57
C SER A 111 16.83 -1.78 16.37
N LYS A 112 17.60 -0.83 15.83
CA LYS A 112 18.73 -0.21 16.53
C LYS A 112 18.36 0.94 17.47
N LEU A 113 17.09 1.40 17.43
CA LEU A 113 16.61 2.49 18.28
C LEU A 113 16.23 2.00 19.67
N SER A 114 16.61 2.73 20.70
CA SER A 114 16.30 2.40 22.10
C SER A 114 14.79 2.21 22.34
N PRO A 115 14.41 1.21 23.15
CA PRO A 115 13.01 0.99 23.52
C PRO A 115 12.46 2.12 24.40
N ARG A 116 11.13 2.25 24.40
CA ARG A 116 10.39 3.23 25.24
C ARG A 116 10.82 3.18 26.70
N GLY A 117 11.06 4.34 27.29
CA GLY A 117 11.45 4.50 28.68
C GLY A 117 12.96 4.26 28.92
N ALA A 118 13.76 3.95 27.91
CA ALA A 118 15.21 3.92 28.06
C ALA A 118 15.74 5.32 28.39
N LYS A 119 16.67 5.41 29.33
CA LYS A 119 17.24 6.67 29.79
C LYS A 119 18.03 7.37 28.70
N VAL A 120 17.83 8.65 28.53
CA VAL A 120 18.58 9.51 27.61
C VAL A 120 19.21 10.69 28.32
N ASN A 121 20.32 11.17 27.78
CA ASN A 121 21.13 12.23 28.42
C ASN A 121 20.72 13.62 27.92
N ASN A 122 19.41 13.88 27.83
CA ASN A 122 18.86 15.15 27.37
C ASN A 122 17.71 15.61 28.27
N ALA A 123 17.02 16.70 27.91
CA ALA A 123 15.93 17.30 28.70
C ALA A 123 14.73 16.34 28.90
N ALA A 124 14.52 15.35 28.02
CA ALA A 124 13.42 14.39 28.12
C ALA A 124 13.69 13.31 29.20
N LYS A 125 14.93 13.05 29.57
CA LYS A 125 15.38 11.99 30.49
C LYS A 125 15.11 10.55 30.02
N GLU A 126 14.05 10.30 29.29
CA GLU A 126 13.67 9.00 28.75
C GLU A 126 13.25 9.14 27.29
N THR A 127 13.54 8.11 26.46
CA THR A 127 13.10 8.09 25.05
C THR A 127 11.63 7.71 24.94
N THR A 128 10.98 8.21 23.89
CA THR A 128 9.62 7.83 23.52
C THR A 128 9.54 6.45 22.83
N GLY A 129 10.70 5.84 22.56
CA GLY A 129 10.81 4.51 21.97
C GLY A 129 10.91 4.49 20.44
N SER A 130 11.33 3.35 19.92
CA SER A 130 11.52 3.12 18.47
C SER A 130 10.25 3.38 17.65
N VAL A 131 9.10 2.97 18.17
CA VAL A 131 7.79 3.05 17.50
C VAL A 131 7.32 4.49 17.29
N SER A 132 7.72 5.43 18.16
CA SER A 132 7.33 6.84 18.01
C SER A 132 7.97 7.51 16.78
N PHE A 133 9.16 7.08 16.36
CA PHE A 133 9.82 7.60 15.16
C PHE A 133 9.21 7.10 13.85
N MET A 134 8.36 6.07 13.88
CA MET A 134 7.61 5.62 12.71
C MET A 134 6.68 6.71 12.16
N ASP A 135 6.12 7.56 13.02
CA ASP A 135 5.28 8.69 12.60
C ASP A 135 6.08 9.73 11.82
N LEU A 136 7.33 10.01 12.22
CA LEU A 136 8.25 10.88 11.48
C LEU A 136 8.47 10.35 10.05
N TYR A 137 8.84 9.08 9.93
CA TYR A 137 9.14 8.47 8.62
C TYR A 137 7.88 8.35 7.74
N SER A 138 6.74 8.01 8.33
CA SER A 138 5.44 7.99 7.65
C SER A 138 5.03 9.38 7.15
N MET A 139 5.23 10.42 7.97
CA MET A 139 4.97 11.80 7.58
C MET A 139 5.84 12.24 6.40
N VAL A 140 7.16 11.98 6.44
CA VAL A 140 8.08 12.29 5.33
C VAL A 140 7.63 11.61 4.05
N THR A 141 7.21 10.34 4.12
CA THR A 141 6.68 9.58 2.98
C THR A 141 5.43 10.23 2.37
N GLY A 142 4.56 10.77 3.21
CA GLY A 142 3.34 11.46 2.77
C GLY A 142 3.59 12.85 2.17
N LEU A 143 4.63 13.55 2.62
CA LEU A 143 4.95 14.92 2.19
C LEU A 143 5.65 14.98 0.83
N ILE A 144 6.48 13.98 0.51
CA ILE A 144 7.27 13.99 -0.73
C ILE A 144 6.46 13.30 -1.84
N GLY A 145 5.78 14.11 -2.64
CA GLY A 145 4.98 13.65 -3.77
C GLY A 145 5.86 13.10 -4.93
N GLN A 146 5.36 12.12 -5.65
CA GLN A 146 6.00 11.45 -6.79
C GLN A 146 5.09 11.51 -8.04
N ALA A 147 4.68 12.70 -8.50
CA ALA A 147 3.89 12.90 -9.73
C ALA A 147 2.76 11.85 -9.91
N GLY A 148 1.79 11.83 -9.00
CA GLY A 148 0.66 10.89 -9.01
C GLY A 148 0.93 9.52 -8.36
N ARG A 149 2.11 9.29 -7.78
CA ARG A 149 2.41 8.15 -6.90
C ARG A 149 2.66 8.64 -5.48
N ARG A 150 2.17 7.90 -4.50
CA ARG A 150 2.58 8.08 -3.09
C ARG A 150 3.95 7.44 -2.90
N GLY A 151 4.78 7.98 -2.00
CA GLY A 151 5.97 7.30 -1.52
C GLY A 151 5.59 5.93 -0.96
N ALA A 152 6.45 4.93 -1.12
CA ALA A 152 6.27 3.62 -0.54
C ALA A 152 7.36 3.39 0.52
N LEU A 153 6.95 3.02 1.72
CA LEU A 153 7.83 2.80 2.87
C LEU A 153 7.54 1.42 3.48
N MET A 154 8.59 0.68 3.80
CA MET A 154 8.58 -0.45 4.72
C MET A 154 9.29 -0.06 6.01
N LEU A 155 8.65 -0.27 7.15
CA LEU A 155 9.29 -0.20 8.45
C LEU A 155 9.32 -1.59 9.06
N SER A 156 10.51 -2.03 9.48
CA SER A 156 10.67 -3.32 10.13
C SER A 156 11.25 -3.19 11.53
N LEU A 157 10.89 -4.15 12.39
CA LEU A 157 11.41 -4.29 13.75
C LEU A 157 11.73 -5.76 14.03
N SER A 158 12.83 -6.01 14.75
CA SER A 158 13.16 -7.35 15.24
C SER A 158 12.13 -7.87 16.24
N CYS A 159 11.77 -9.15 16.14
CA CYS A 159 10.94 -9.80 17.14
C CYS A 159 11.60 -9.89 18.53
N GLU A 160 12.89 -9.60 18.63
CA GLU A 160 13.64 -9.56 19.90
C GLU A 160 13.56 -8.18 20.59
N HIS A 161 13.04 -7.15 19.93
CA HIS A 161 13.02 -5.79 20.46
C HIS A 161 11.97 -5.59 21.56
N PRO A 162 12.29 -4.89 22.69
CA PRO A 162 11.35 -4.68 23.80
C PRO A 162 10.06 -3.94 23.41
N ASP A 163 10.07 -3.07 22.40
CA ASP A 163 8.89 -2.37 21.87
C ASP A 163 8.01 -3.21 20.94
N LEU A 164 8.30 -4.50 20.77
CA LEU A 164 7.56 -5.39 19.85
C LEU A 164 6.05 -5.32 20.04
N GLY A 165 5.58 -5.32 21.29
CA GLY A 165 4.15 -5.28 21.60
C GLY A 165 3.46 -3.98 21.16
N GLU A 166 4.17 -2.84 21.18
CA GLU A 166 3.70 -1.55 20.69
C GLU A 166 3.72 -1.52 19.15
N PHE A 167 4.79 -2.02 18.54
CA PHE A 167 4.92 -2.12 17.08
C PHE A 167 3.80 -2.93 16.44
N ILE A 168 3.47 -4.10 17.01
CA ILE A 168 2.37 -4.94 16.53
C ILE A 168 1.05 -4.18 16.51
N GLY A 169 0.76 -3.42 17.58
CA GLY A 169 -0.51 -2.72 17.76
C GLY A 169 -0.64 -1.38 17.04
N ILE A 170 0.42 -0.86 16.40
CA ILE A 170 0.40 0.52 15.88
C ILE A 170 -0.68 0.78 14.83
N LYS A 171 -1.03 -0.22 14.02
CA LYS A 171 -2.05 -0.11 12.96
C LYS A 171 -3.49 -0.18 13.46
N SER A 172 -3.72 -0.47 14.75
CA SER A 172 -5.04 -0.35 15.35
C SER A 172 -5.51 1.11 15.44
N ASP A 173 -4.58 2.05 15.48
CA ASP A 173 -4.83 3.48 15.29
C ASP A 173 -4.69 3.81 13.79
N LEU A 174 -5.83 3.97 13.11
CA LEU A 174 -5.90 4.18 11.66
C LEU A 174 -5.33 5.54 11.21
N ASP A 175 -5.11 6.47 12.14
CA ASP A 175 -4.53 7.78 11.87
C ASP A 175 -2.99 7.78 11.95
N ARG A 176 -2.39 6.73 12.54
CA ARG A 176 -0.94 6.62 12.71
C ARG A 176 -0.28 5.77 11.63
N VAL A 177 0.93 6.14 11.25
CA VAL A 177 1.78 5.38 10.32
C VAL A 177 1.05 4.98 9.02
N THR A 178 0.20 5.87 8.49
CA THR A 178 -0.69 5.60 7.35
C THR A 178 0.05 5.44 6.01
N LYS A 179 1.34 5.83 5.93
CA LYS A 179 2.12 5.84 4.69
C LYS A 179 3.26 4.81 4.69
N ALA A 180 3.25 3.87 5.62
CA ALA A 180 4.23 2.79 5.68
C ALA A 180 3.54 1.43 5.80
N ASN A 181 4.09 0.42 5.12
CA ASN A 181 3.86 -0.98 5.45
C ASN A 181 4.75 -1.34 6.64
N ILE A 182 4.31 -2.26 7.48
CA ILE A 182 5.10 -2.72 8.63
C ILE A 182 5.28 -4.24 8.60
N SER A 183 6.49 -4.69 8.97
CA SER A 183 6.80 -6.12 9.05
C SER A 183 7.71 -6.42 10.24
N ILE A 184 7.59 -7.61 10.80
CA ILE A 184 8.40 -8.08 11.91
C ILE A 184 9.47 -9.03 11.38
N ARG A 185 10.73 -8.79 11.75
CA ARG A 185 11.85 -9.69 11.47
C ARG A 185 11.83 -10.82 12.49
N ILE A 186 11.35 -11.99 12.07
CA ILE A 186 11.14 -13.17 12.92
C ILE A 186 12.37 -14.09 12.87
N THR A 187 12.87 -14.49 14.03
CA THR A 187 13.95 -15.47 14.15
C THR A 187 13.42 -16.90 14.31
N ASP A 188 14.20 -17.90 13.89
CA ASP A 188 13.90 -19.32 14.10
C ASP A 188 13.77 -19.63 15.61
N LYS A 189 14.56 -18.95 16.44
CA LYS A 189 14.50 -19.06 17.90
C LYS A 189 13.13 -18.62 18.44
N PHE A 190 12.57 -17.51 17.93
CA PHE A 190 11.23 -17.06 18.30
C PHE A 190 10.16 -18.07 17.88
N MET A 191 10.19 -18.54 16.62
CA MET A 191 9.23 -19.53 16.11
C MET A 191 9.32 -20.86 16.85
N ALA A 192 10.52 -21.30 17.23
CA ALA A 192 10.70 -22.48 18.07
C ALA A 192 10.08 -22.29 19.46
N ALA A 193 10.22 -21.11 20.07
CA ALA A 193 9.58 -20.79 21.33
C ALA A 193 8.03 -20.78 21.22
N VAL A 194 7.49 -20.24 20.13
CA VAL A 194 6.05 -20.29 19.81
C VAL A 194 5.56 -21.72 19.70
N LYS A 195 6.25 -22.56 18.93
CA LYS A 195 5.90 -23.98 18.71
C LYS A 195 5.93 -24.79 20.01
N ASN A 196 6.89 -24.51 20.88
CA ASN A 196 7.07 -25.18 22.16
C ASN A 196 6.27 -24.55 23.32
N ARG A 197 5.56 -23.45 23.07
CA ARG A 197 4.78 -22.72 24.10
C ARG A 197 5.64 -22.31 25.31
N THR A 198 6.80 -21.71 25.04
CA THR A 198 7.75 -21.25 26.07
C THR A 198 7.81 -19.72 26.13
N THR A 199 8.43 -19.21 27.20
CA THR A 199 8.77 -17.79 27.30
C THR A 199 9.85 -17.43 26.30
N PHE A 200 9.87 -16.17 25.88
CA PHE A 200 10.86 -15.58 25.03
C PHE A 200 11.36 -14.25 25.60
N THR A 201 12.67 -14.06 25.63
CA THR A 201 13.29 -12.83 26.15
C THR A 201 13.46 -11.82 25.03
N LEU A 202 12.71 -10.73 25.10
CA LEU A 202 13.00 -9.53 24.32
C LEU A 202 14.21 -8.84 24.93
N SER A 203 15.17 -8.41 24.12
CA SER A 203 16.43 -7.85 24.60
C SER A 203 16.94 -6.75 23.68
N PHE A 204 17.43 -5.68 24.26
CA PHE A 204 18.08 -4.58 23.55
C PHE A 204 19.30 -4.12 24.34
N THR A 205 20.46 -4.09 23.71
CA THR A 205 21.69 -3.60 24.33
C THR A 205 22.07 -2.26 23.73
N ARG A 206 22.14 -1.23 24.54
CA ARG A 206 22.53 0.13 24.12
C ARG A 206 24.03 0.18 23.84
N LEU A 207 24.39 0.57 22.63
CA LEU A 207 25.81 0.63 22.22
C LEU A 207 26.64 1.63 23.01
N GLU A 208 26.05 2.80 23.36
CA GLU A 208 26.77 3.87 24.09
C GLU A 208 27.06 3.54 25.56
N THR A 209 26.13 2.86 26.23
CA THR A 209 26.22 2.63 27.68
C THR A 209 26.51 1.19 28.06
N GLY A 210 26.33 0.23 27.13
CA GLY A 210 26.38 -1.21 27.40
C GLY A 210 25.19 -1.71 28.25
N GLU A 211 24.21 -0.86 28.56
CA GLU A 211 23.01 -1.24 29.31
C GLU A 211 22.16 -2.21 28.47
N THR A 212 21.81 -3.35 29.04
CA THR A 212 20.90 -4.31 28.42
C THR A 212 19.52 -4.23 29.07
N ILE A 213 18.51 -3.91 28.26
CA ILE A 213 17.10 -3.87 28.66
C ILE A 213 16.47 -5.17 28.22
N THR A 214 15.86 -5.91 29.15
CA THR A 214 15.21 -7.20 28.88
C THR A 214 13.77 -7.21 29.34
N LYS A 215 12.93 -7.98 28.63
CA LYS A 215 11.53 -8.20 28.97
C LYS A 215 11.14 -9.63 28.60
N GLU A 216 10.67 -10.40 29.58
CA GLU A 216 10.12 -11.74 29.33
C GLU A 216 8.68 -11.64 28.82
N VAL A 217 8.36 -12.40 27.77
CA VAL A 217 7.03 -12.49 27.19
C VAL A 217 6.66 -13.96 26.92
N ASP A 218 5.39 -14.27 26.89
CA ASP A 218 4.92 -15.53 26.33
C ASP A 218 5.05 -15.46 24.79
N ALA A 219 5.81 -16.39 24.21
CA ALA A 219 6.07 -16.38 22.77
C ALA A 219 4.80 -16.61 21.95
N TYR A 220 3.94 -17.52 22.41
CA TYR A 220 2.70 -17.82 21.72
C TYR A 220 1.68 -16.68 21.78
N GLU A 221 1.49 -16.08 22.95
CA GLU A 221 0.62 -14.90 23.12
C GLU A 221 1.07 -13.74 22.22
N MET A 222 2.40 -13.55 22.09
CA MET A 222 2.93 -12.52 21.21
C MET A 222 2.67 -12.85 19.72
N PHE A 223 2.86 -14.10 19.32
CA PHE A 223 2.57 -14.57 17.97
C PHE A 223 1.07 -14.51 17.65
N HIS A 224 0.21 -14.94 18.59
CA HIS A 224 -1.24 -14.82 18.48
C HIS A 224 -1.65 -13.37 18.22
N LYS A 225 -1.11 -12.43 18.99
CA LYS A 225 -1.37 -10.99 18.79
C LYS A 225 -0.92 -10.49 17.43
N MET A 226 0.23 -10.96 16.89
CA MET A 226 0.66 -10.64 15.53
C MET A 226 -0.37 -11.11 14.50
N CYS A 227 -0.86 -12.34 14.65
CA CYS A 227 -1.86 -12.95 13.77
C CYS A 227 -3.22 -12.26 13.86
N GLU A 228 -3.66 -11.90 15.06
CA GLU A 228 -4.89 -11.14 15.29
C GLU A 228 -4.83 -9.76 14.59
N MET A 229 -3.74 -9.02 14.77
CA MET A 229 -3.55 -7.72 14.12
C MET A 229 -3.45 -7.84 12.60
N ASN A 230 -2.77 -8.88 12.08
CA ASN A 230 -2.75 -9.17 10.65
C ASN A 230 -4.15 -9.51 10.13
N TRP A 231 -4.94 -10.31 10.86
CA TRP A 231 -6.32 -10.67 10.54
C TRP A 231 -7.22 -9.43 10.43
N ASP A 232 -7.06 -8.47 11.35
CA ASP A 232 -7.84 -7.22 11.40
C ASP A 232 -7.40 -6.17 10.38
N TYR A 233 -6.08 -6.00 10.17
CA TYR A 233 -5.51 -4.87 9.43
C TYR A 233 -4.61 -5.29 8.25
N ALA A 234 -4.46 -6.59 7.96
CA ALA A 234 -3.51 -7.13 7.00
C ALA A 234 -2.03 -6.74 7.26
N GLU A 235 -1.73 -6.28 8.47
CA GLU A 235 -0.40 -5.89 8.96
C GLU A 235 -0.32 -6.17 10.49
N PRO A 236 0.90 -6.49 11.01
CA PRO A 236 2.19 -6.57 10.34
C PRO A 236 2.35 -7.81 9.45
N GLY A 237 3.24 -7.72 8.43
CA GLY A 237 3.76 -8.88 7.74
C GLY A 237 4.84 -9.60 8.55
N MET A 238 5.18 -10.85 8.19
CA MET A 238 6.25 -11.61 8.83
C MET A 238 7.37 -11.89 7.83
N LEU A 239 8.60 -11.56 8.24
CA LEU A 239 9.85 -11.82 7.51
C LEU A 239 10.67 -12.85 8.32
N PHE A 240 10.82 -14.05 7.82
CA PHE A 240 11.61 -15.11 8.45
C PHE A 240 13.09 -14.82 8.24
N TRP A 241 13.65 -14.02 9.15
CA TRP A 241 14.93 -13.34 8.93
C TRP A 241 16.11 -14.30 8.83
N ASP A 242 16.08 -15.41 9.59
CA ASP A 242 17.14 -16.43 9.49
C ASP A 242 17.09 -17.13 8.12
N ARG A 243 15.89 -17.31 7.54
CA ARG A 243 15.72 -17.86 6.19
C ARG A 243 16.25 -16.88 5.13
N ILE A 244 16.03 -15.57 5.32
CA ILE A 244 16.58 -14.52 4.45
C ILE A 244 18.10 -14.57 4.48
N ASN A 245 18.73 -14.63 5.67
CA ASN A 245 20.17 -14.63 5.84
C ASN A 245 20.84 -15.92 5.33
N ASN A 246 20.18 -17.08 5.51
CA ASN A 246 20.81 -18.37 5.27
C ASN A 246 20.56 -18.96 3.87
N TRP A 247 19.71 -18.35 3.03
CA TRP A 247 19.34 -18.87 1.72
C TRP A 247 19.56 -17.85 0.61
N ASN A 248 20.81 -17.59 0.25
CA ASN A 248 21.22 -16.67 -0.81
C ASN A 248 22.69 -16.92 -1.17
N LEU A 249 23.21 -16.25 -2.21
CA LEU A 249 24.60 -16.36 -2.65
C LEU A 249 25.61 -15.78 -1.65
N LEU A 250 25.19 -14.91 -0.74
CA LEU A 250 26.03 -14.22 0.23
C LEU A 250 25.93 -14.79 1.65
N SER A 251 25.20 -15.90 1.83
CA SER A 251 24.88 -16.46 3.16
C SER A 251 26.09 -16.88 3.99
N CYS A 252 27.24 -17.08 3.38
CA CYS A 252 28.49 -17.44 4.02
C CYS A 252 29.53 -16.32 3.98
N ASP A 253 29.16 -15.10 3.57
CA ASP A 253 30.03 -13.93 3.59
C ASP A 253 29.88 -13.20 4.94
N ASP A 254 30.95 -13.23 5.76
CA ASP A 254 30.99 -12.62 7.09
C ASP A 254 31.05 -11.09 7.11
N GLU A 255 31.32 -10.47 5.97
CA GLU A 255 31.30 -9.00 5.82
C GLU A 255 29.98 -8.48 5.22
N PHE A 256 29.05 -9.37 4.87
CA PHE A 256 27.77 -9.00 4.30
C PHE A 256 26.64 -9.07 5.32
N GLU A 257 25.82 -8.04 5.37
CA GLU A 257 24.61 -7.98 6.20
C GLU A 257 23.45 -7.36 5.42
N TYR A 258 22.29 -8.01 5.46
CA TYR A 258 21.04 -7.41 5.03
C TYR A 258 20.57 -6.37 6.07
N ALA A 259 20.44 -5.13 5.63
CA ALA A 259 19.96 -4.02 6.47
C ALA A 259 18.43 -3.97 6.60
N GLY A 260 17.70 -4.51 5.62
CA GLY A 260 16.25 -4.51 5.59
C GLY A 260 15.71 -5.07 4.28
N THR A 261 14.43 -4.83 4.02
CA THR A 261 13.77 -5.15 2.75
C THR A 261 13.12 -3.92 2.14
N ASN A 262 12.89 -3.96 0.83
CA ASN A 262 12.07 -2.97 0.12
C ASN A 262 10.58 -3.01 0.57
N PRO A 263 9.71 -2.07 0.14
CA PRO A 263 8.31 -2.00 0.57
C PRO A 263 7.45 -3.23 0.32
N CYS A 264 7.79 -4.06 -0.67
CA CYS A 264 7.05 -5.29 -1.01
C CYS A 264 7.73 -6.57 -0.49
N ALA A 265 8.85 -6.43 0.21
CA ALA A 265 9.61 -7.51 0.88
C ALA A 265 10.24 -8.57 -0.04
N GLU A 266 10.26 -8.36 -1.36
CA GLU A 266 10.91 -9.29 -2.30
C GLU A 266 12.42 -9.08 -2.40
N GLU A 267 12.93 -7.91 -1.98
CA GLU A 267 14.35 -7.56 -2.07
C GLU A 267 14.94 -7.26 -0.69
N PRO A 268 15.45 -8.27 0.02
CA PRO A 268 16.42 -8.04 1.09
C PRO A 268 17.68 -7.42 0.50
N LEU A 269 18.15 -6.33 1.11
CA LEU A 269 19.27 -5.55 0.58
C LEU A 269 20.17 -5.06 1.73
N PRO A 270 21.49 -4.86 1.47
CA PRO A 270 22.37 -4.17 2.39
C PRO A 270 21.99 -2.68 2.49
N ALA A 271 22.61 -1.98 3.44
CA ALA A 271 22.46 -0.52 3.56
C ALA A 271 22.87 0.18 2.25
N GLY A 272 22.00 1.06 1.74
CA GLY A 272 22.17 1.71 0.45
C GLY A 272 21.89 0.83 -0.77
N GLY A 273 21.58 -0.42 -0.59
CA GLY A 273 21.23 -1.33 -1.69
C GLY A 273 19.99 -0.88 -2.45
N SER A 274 19.91 -1.22 -3.72
CA SER A 274 18.79 -0.86 -4.60
C SER A 274 18.27 -2.06 -5.39
N CYS A 275 16.98 -2.02 -5.66
CA CYS A 275 16.19 -3.01 -6.38
C CYS A 275 16.14 -2.63 -7.87
N LEU A 276 16.80 -3.41 -8.72
CA LEU A 276 16.80 -3.23 -10.19
C LEU A 276 16.11 -4.43 -10.84
N LEU A 277 14.86 -4.25 -11.26
CA LEU A 277 13.96 -5.35 -11.58
C LEU A 277 13.75 -5.58 -13.07
N GLY A 278 13.61 -6.86 -13.42
CA GLY A 278 13.05 -7.36 -14.66
C GLY A 278 12.19 -8.58 -14.40
N SER A 279 11.25 -8.88 -15.28
CA SER A 279 10.34 -10.04 -15.12
C SER A 279 10.05 -10.71 -16.45
N ILE A 280 10.09 -12.05 -16.46
CA ILE A 280 9.82 -12.91 -17.59
C ILE A 280 8.37 -13.38 -17.54
N ASN A 281 7.64 -13.25 -18.63
CA ASN A 281 6.26 -13.71 -18.75
C ASN A 281 6.24 -15.20 -19.12
N LEU A 282 6.01 -16.05 -18.14
CA LEU A 282 6.01 -17.50 -18.34
C LEU A 282 4.93 -17.98 -19.33
N ALA A 283 3.82 -17.26 -19.45
CA ALA A 283 2.72 -17.62 -20.34
C ALA A 283 3.11 -17.66 -21.82
N GLU A 284 4.18 -16.95 -22.23
CA GLU A 284 4.67 -16.90 -23.61
C GLU A 284 5.65 -18.04 -23.97
N PHE A 285 5.87 -18.97 -23.04
CA PHE A 285 6.70 -20.15 -23.25
C PHE A 285 5.88 -21.46 -23.26
N ALA A 286 4.55 -21.35 -23.20
CA ALA A 286 3.67 -22.50 -23.41
C ALA A 286 3.67 -22.91 -24.89
N CYS A 287 3.90 -24.19 -25.19
CA CYS A 287 3.85 -24.76 -26.54
C CYS A 287 3.12 -26.11 -26.52
N ASP A 288 2.83 -26.65 -27.71
CA ASP A 288 2.08 -27.92 -27.87
C ASP A 288 2.75 -29.13 -27.17
N THR A 289 4.06 -29.05 -26.93
CA THR A 289 4.84 -30.10 -26.25
C THR A 289 5.10 -29.83 -24.79
N GLY A 290 4.52 -28.74 -24.20
CA GLY A 290 4.71 -28.32 -22.82
C GLY A 290 5.34 -26.95 -22.71
N PHE A 291 6.46 -26.83 -21.98
CA PHE A 291 7.18 -25.58 -21.77
C PHE A 291 8.44 -25.50 -22.64
N ASP A 292 8.64 -24.39 -23.37
CA ASP A 292 9.80 -24.16 -24.23
C ASP A 292 11.01 -23.70 -23.41
N PHE A 293 11.76 -24.67 -22.87
CA PHE A 293 12.95 -24.42 -22.05
C PHE A 293 14.09 -23.74 -22.83
N GLU A 294 14.25 -23.98 -24.13
CA GLU A 294 15.35 -23.39 -24.88
C GLU A 294 15.14 -21.90 -25.13
N SER A 295 13.94 -21.49 -25.54
CA SER A 295 13.58 -20.08 -25.65
C SER A 295 13.61 -19.38 -24.29
N PHE A 296 13.22 -20.09 -23.21
CA PHE A 296 13.29 -19.57 -21.85
C PHE A 296 14.70 -19.32 -21.38
N LYS A 297 15.64 -20.27 -21.54
CA LYS A 297 17.07 -20.10 -21.20
C LYS A 297 17.67 -18.91 -21.94
N HIS A 298 17.35 -18.76 -23.22
CA HIS A 298 17.78 -17.61 -24.02
C HIS A 298 17.26 -16.30 -23.45
N CYS A 299 15.98 -16.24 -23.08
CA CYS A 299 15.36 -15.07 -22.47
C CYS A 299 16.01 -14.73 -21.11
N VAL A 300 16.27 -15.72 -20.23
CA VAL A 300 16.96 -15.51 -18.94
C VAL A 300 18.35 -14.90 -19.17
N LYS A 301 19.15 -15.48 -20.08
CA LYS A 301 20.48 -14.96 -20.41
C LYS A 301 20.42 -13.51 -20.86
N SER A 302 19.57 -13.19 -21.83
CA SER A 302 19.47 -11.84 -22.40
C SER A 302 18.98 -10.85 -21.36
N SER A 303 18.05 -11.26 -20.48
CA SER A 303 17.54 -10.42 -19.39
C SER A 303 18.59 -10.10 -18.34
N VAL A 304 19.43 -11.06 -17.94
CA VAL A 304 20.54 -10.82 -16.99
C VAL A 304 21.57 -9.86 -17.58
N ILE A 305 21.91 -10.00 -18.86
CA ILE A 305 22.81 -9.08 -19.55
C ILE A 305 22.22 -7.67 -19.55
N ALA A 306 20.96 -7.53 -19.97
CA ALA A 306 20.29 -6.24 -20.04
C ALA A 306 20.13 -5.56 -18.67
N LEU A 307 19.88 -6.31 -17.60
CA LEU A 307 19.83 -5.76 -16.24
C LEU A 307 21.21 -5.28 -15.78
N ASN A 308 22.31 -5.93 -16.15
CA ASN A 308 23.66 -5.44 -15.88
C ASN A 308 23.98 -4.14 -16.65
N GLU A 309 23.55 -4.02 -17.92
CA GLU A 309 23.67 -2.76 -18.68
C GLU A 309 22.92 -1.61 -17.97
N VAL A 310 21.66 -1.86 -17.55
CA VAL A 310 20.84 -0.86 -16.86
C VAL A 310 21.41 -0.53 -15.46
N LEU A 311 22.05 -1.50 -14.77
CA LEU A 311 22.74 -1.25 -13.51
C LEU A 311 23.88 -0.23 -13.71
N ASP A 312 24.72 -0.44 -14.73
CA ASP A 312 25.83 0.45 -15.01
C ASP A 312 25.37 1.85 -15.48
N GLU A 313 24.32 1.92 -16.31
CA GLU A 313 23.65 3.20 -16.70
C GLU A 313 23.06 3.91 -15.48
N GLY A 314 22.46 3.15 -14.55
CA GLY A 314 21.77 3.69 -13.36
C GLY A 314 22.71 4.12 -12.23
N LEU A 315 23.95 3.60 -12.20
CA LEU A 315 24.87 3.84 -11.10
C LEU A 315 25.09 5.33 -10.77
N PRO A 316 25.36 6.24 -11.73
CA PRO A 316 25.51 7.66 -11.46
C PRO A 316 24.20 8.36 -11.08
N LEU A 317 23.04 7.77 -11.36
CA LEU A 317 21.72 8.35 -11.17
C LEU A 317 21.16 8.16 -9.75
N HIS A 318 21.75 7.31 -8.91
CA HIS A 318 21.31 7.13 -7.54
C HIS A 318 21.42 8.42 -6.73
N PRO A 319 20.38 8.79 -5.97
CA PRO A 319 20.29 10.09 -5.29
C PRO A 319 21.31 10.30 -4.17
N LEU A 320 21.77 9.22 -3.52
CA LEU A 320 22.69 9.26 -2.39
C LEU A 320 24.04 8.63 -2.75
N LYS A 321 25.11 9.11 -2.10
CA LYS A 321 26.46 8.59 -2.31
C LYS A 321 26.58 7.13 -1.87
N GLU A 322 26.07 6.82 -0.69
CA GLU A 322 26.05 5.47 -0.14
C GLU A 322 25.27 4.46 -1.01
N GLN A 323 24.25 4.92 -1.73
CA GLN A 323 23.55 4.06 -2.68
C GLN A 323 24.42 3.72 -3.89
N ARG A 324 25.17 4.71 -4.42
CA ARG A 324 26.13 4.45 -5.51
C ARG A 324 27.24 3.49 -5.08
N GLU A 325 27.76 3.66 -3.87
CA GLU A 325 28.81 2.81 -3.31
C GLU A 325 28.29 1.39 -3.10
N SER A 326 27.14 1.21 -2.46
CA SER A 326 26.55 -0.10 -2.22
C SER A 326 26.21 -0.85 -3.53
N VAL A 327 25.59 -0.17 -4.50
CA VAL A 327 25.26 -0.76 -5.81
C VAL A 327 26.53 -1.11 -6.60
N TYR A 328 27.58 -0.30 -6.53
CA TYR A 328 28.86 -0.61 -7.14
C TYR A 328 29.52 -1.83 -6.50
N ASP A 329 29.55 -1.88 -5.18
CA ASP A 329 30.22 -2.94 -4.42
C ASP A 329 29.55 -4.31 -4.57
N TRP A 330 28.22 -4.35 -4.57
CA TRP A 330 27.44 -5.60 -4.55
C TRP A 330 26.77 -5.96 -5.88
N ARG A 331 26.55 -5.04 -6.79
CA ARG A 331 25.95 -5.24 -8.12
C ARG A 331 24.72 -6.15 -8.12
N GLN A 332 23.78 -5.90 -7.22
CA GLN A 332 22.54 -6.69 -7.08
C GLN A 332 21.56 -6.37 -8.20
N ILE A 333 20.97 -7.39 -8.80
CA ILE A 333 19.86 -7.32 -9.75
C ILE A 333 18.73 -8.25 -9.27
N GLY A 334 17.52 -8.04 -9.81
CA GLY A 334 16.35 -8.85 -9.48
C GLY A 334 15.58 -9.25 -10.74
N LEU A 335 15.92 -10.40 -11.31
CA LEU A 335 15.14 -11.01 -12.38
C LEU A 335 14.09 -11.94 -11.79
N GLY A 336 12.83 -11.74 -12.15
CA GLY A 336 11.70 -12.54 -11.68
C GLY A 336 10.80 -13.04 -12.80
N ILE A 337 9.60 -13.42 -12.41
CA ILE A 337 8.58 -13.97 -13.32
C ILE A 337 7.23 -13.29 -13.11
N PHE A 338 6.34 -13.44 -14.09
CA PHE A 338 4.91 -13.22 -14.01
C PHE A 338 4.19 -14.12 -15.02
N GLY A 339 2.86 -14.16 -15.02
CA GLY A 339 2.09 -15.03 -15.93
C GLY A 339 2.17 -16.52 -15.59
N LEU A 340 2.51 -16.90 -14.34
CA LEU A 340 2.59 -18.29 -13.94
C LEU A 340 1.23 -19.00 -14.01
N ALA A 341 0.16 -18.38 -13.49
CA ALA A 341 -1.16 -18.98 -13.53
C ALA A 341 -1.66 -19.14 -14.98
N ASP A 342 -1.37 -18.17 -15.84
CA ASP A 342 -1.70 -18.24 -17.27
C ASP A 342 -0.95 -19.36 -17.97
N LEU A 343 0.34 -19.57 -17.67
CA LEU A 343 1.10 -20.72 -18.17
C LEU A 343 0.42 -22.03 -17.80
N LEU A 344 0.09 -22.21 -16.52
CA LEU A 344 -0.52 -23.45 -16.03
C LEU A 344 -1.87 -23.70 -16.70
N ILE A 345 -2.70 -22.67 -16.85
CA ILE A 345 -3.99 -22.76 -17.56
C ILE A 345 -3.77 -23.13 -19.03
N LYS A 346 -2.82 -22.52 -19.74
CA LYS A 346 -2.50 -22.83 -21.14
C LYS A 346 -2.08 -24.29 -21.31
N LEU A 347 -1.40 -24.86 -20.33
CA LEU A 347 -0.96 -26.26 -20.32
C LEU A 347 -2.02 -27.23 -19.77
N GLY A 348 -3.16 -26.73 -19.26
CA GLY A 348 -4.20 -27.56 -18.64
C GLY A 348 -3.77 -28.15 -17.28
N ILE A 349 -2.81 -27.50 -16.59
CA ILE A 349 -2.25 -27.95 -15.32
C ILE A 349 -2.89 -27.17 -14.18
N LYS A 350 -3.39 -27.87 -13.17
CA LYS A 350 -4.02 -27.25 -12.01
C LYS A 350 -2.99 -26.62 -11.09
N TYR A 351 -3.16 -25.33 -10.76
CA TYR A 351 -2.29 -24.63 -9.81
C TYR A 351 -2.25 -25.37 -8.47
N GLY A 352 -1.04 -25.66 -7.96
CA GLY A 352 -0.81 -26.39 -6.71
C GLY A 352 -0.93 -27.92 -6.81
N SER A 353 -1.14 -28.47 -8.01
CA SER A 353 -1.04 -29.92 -8.24
C SER A 353 0.42 -30.39 -8.21
N PRO A 354 0.68 -31.69 -8.01
CA PRO A 354 2.03 -32.25 -8.12
C PRO A 354 2.70 -31.90 -9.45
N GLU A 355 1.97 -31.94 -10.56
CA GLU A 355 2.49 -31.60 -11.89
C GLU A 355 2.89 -30.12 -11.99
N ALA A 356 2.11 -29.22 -11.36
CA ALA A 356 2.46 -27.81 -11.28
C ALA A 356 3.72 -27.58 -10.45
N ILE A 357 3.87 -28.30 -9.33
CA ILE A 357 5.05 -28.26 -8.47
C ILE A 357 6.29 -28.72 -9.22
N ASP A 358 6.23 -29.88 -9.89
CA ASP A 358 7.35 -30.43 -10.66
C ASP A 358 7.76 -29.50 -11.81
N LEU A 359 6.78 -28.93 -12.53
CA LEU A 359 7.06 -27.96 -13.60
C LEU A 359 7.72 -26.70 -13.07
N CYS A 360 7.20 -26.15 -11.95
CA CYS A 360 7.77 -24.95 -11.30
C CYS A 360 9.18 -25.20 -10.79
N ASP A 361 9.47 -26.37 -10.23
CA ASP A 361 10.82 -26.77 -9.80
C ASP A 361 11.80 -26.79 -10.98
N MET A 362 11.40 -27.41 -12.11
CA MET A 362 12.23 -27.45 -13.33
C MET A 362 12.48 -26.04 -13.90
N ILE A 363 11.44 -25.21 -13.98
CA ILE A 363 11.56 -23.83 -14.51
C ILE A 363 12.44 -23.00 -13.59
N GLY A 364 12.19 -23.05 -12.27
CA GLY A 364 12.94 -22.31 -11.27
C GLY A 364 14.42 -22.70 -11.24
N HIS A 365 14.73 -24.00 -11.28
CA HIS A 365 16.10 -24.48 -11.34
C HIS A 365 16.81 -24.03 -12.63
N THR A 366 16.15 -24.17 -13.78
CA THR A 366 16.69 -23.70 -15.07
C THR A 366 16.96 -22.20 -15.05
N MET A 367 16.09 -21.41 -14.44
CA MET A 367 16.24 -19.96 -14.30
C MET A 367 17.45 -19.63 -13.44
N ALA A 368 17.59 -20.28 -12.28
CA ALA A 368 18.67 -20.03 -11.34
C ALA A 368 20.04 -20.41 -11.93
N ASP A 369 20.16 -21.62 -12.49
CA ASP A 369 21.40 -22.05 -13.14
C ASP A 369 21.83 -21.12 -14.27
N MET A 370 20.89 -20.78 -15.17
CA MET A 370 21.19 -19.90 -16.31
C MET A 370 21.55 -18.47 -15.88
N ALA A 371 20.93 -17.95 -14.81
CA ALA A 371 21.25 -16.63 -14.27
C ALA A 371 22.67 -16.61 -13.65
N ILE A 372 23.02 -17.63 -12.84
CA ILE A 372 24.36 -17.79 -12.26
C ILE A 372 25.41 -17.95 -13.38
N LYS A 373 25.13 -18.84 -14.35
CA LYS A 373 25.99 -19.05 -15.52
C LYS A 373 26.25 -17.76 -16.28
N THR A 374 25.21 -16.97 -16.53
CA THR A 374 25.32 -15.70 -17.27
C THR A 374 26.13 -14.69 -16.47
N SER A 375 25.92 -14.59 -15.15
CA SER A 375 26.71 -13.73 -14.28
C SER A 375 28.21 -14.11 -14.30
N ALA A 376 28.54 -15.41 -14.34
CA ALA A 376 29.91 -15.87 -14.46
C ALA A 376 30.55 -15.52 -15.85
N VAL A 377 29.77 -15.64 -16.92
CA VAL A 377 30.21 -15.21 -18.27
C VAL A 377 30.45 -13.69 -18.31
N LEU A 378 29.61 -12.89 -17.67
CA LEU A 378 29.83 -11.45 -17.53
C LEU A 378 31.03 -11.11 -16.65
N ALA A 379 31.29 -11.91 -15.60
CA ALA A 379 32.48 -11.75 -14.77
C ALA A 379 33.77 -12.01 -15.55
N LYS A 380 33.78 -12.99 -16.46
CA LYS A 380 34.88 -13.24 -17.39
C LYS A 380 35.21 -12.02 -18.27
N GLU A 381 34.19 -11.29 -18.70
CA GLU A 381 34.33 -10.16 -19.62
C GLU A 381 34.62 -8.85 -18.89
N TYR A 382 33.90 -8.57 -17.80
CA TYR A 382 33.90 -7.28 -17.11
C TYR A 382 34.45 -7.34 -15.67
N GLY A 383 34.94 -8.51 -15.19
CA GLY A 383 35.37 -8.73 -13.84
C GLY A 383 34.23 -9.02 -12.85
N VAL A 384 34.60 -9.53 -11.69
CA VAL A 384 33.65 -9.82 -10.59
C VAL A 384 33.11 -8.56 -9.96
N TYR A 385 32.05 -8.68 -9.14
CA TYR A 385 31.64 -7.55 -8.30
C TYR A 385 32.71 -7.26 -7.22
N PRO A 386 32.93 -5.97 -6.81
CA PRO A 386 34.09 -5.58 -5.99
C PRO A 386 34.24 -6.31 -4.66
N LYS A 387 33.14 -6.70 -4.02
CA LYS A 387 33.12 -7.41 -2.73
C LYS A 387 33.04 -8.94 -2.89
N TYR A 388 33.37 -9.48 -4.05
CA TYR A 388 33.31 -10.92 -4.33
C TYR A 388 34.28 -11.71 -3.48
N LYS A 389 33.79 -12.75 -2.80
CA LYS A 389 34.59 -13.74 -2.05
C LYS A 389 34.26 -15.15 -2.57
N PRO A 390 35.20 -15.82 -3.29
CA PRO A 390 34.96 -17.15 -3.86
C PRO A 390 34.49 -18.17 -2.81
N GLU A 391 35.15 -18.22 -1.68
CA GLU A 391 34.92 -19.21 -0.62
C GLU A 391 33.47 -19.04 -0.03
N ALA A 392 32.97 -17.82 0.07
CA ALA A 392 31.65 -17.56 0.59
C ALA A 392 30.54 -18.05 -0.38
N VAL A 393 30.75 -17.84 -1.69
CA VAL A 393 29.79 -18.30 -2.73
C VAL A 393 29.80 -19.83 -2.80
N GLU A 394 30.96 -20.46 -2.82
CA GLU A 394 31.12 -21.92 -2.90
C GLU A 394 30.47 -22.65 -1.72
N GLN A 395 30.53 -22.08 -0.51
CA GLN A 395 29.90 -22.62 0.70
C GLN A 395 28.38 -22.37 0.76
N SER A 396 27.82 -21.49 -0.07
CA SER A 396 26.41 -21.20 -0.07
C SER A 396 25.58 -22.43 -0.43
N ALA A 397 24.60 -22.74 0.44
CA ALA A 397 23.63 -23.82 0.19
C ALA A 397 22.76 -23.53 -1.04
N PHE A 398 22.42 -22.27 -1.27
CA PHE A 398 21.67 -21.83 -2.45
C PHE A 398 22.49 -22.12 -3.74
N TYR A 399 23.74 -21.70 -3.78
CA TYR A 399 24.63 -21.96 -4.90
C TYR A 399 24.81 -23.46 -5.14
N SER A 400 25.10 -24.22 -4.08
CA SER A 400 25.29 -25.68 -4.16
C SER A 400 24.07 -26.39 -4.78
N LYS A 401 22.84 -25.97 -4.44
CA LYS A 401 21.60 -26.54 -4.99
C LYS A 401 21.38 -26.16 -6.45
N ASN A 402 21.63 -24.89 -6.82
CA ASN A 402 21.10 -24.32 -8.05
C ASN A 402 22.11 -24.26 -9.21
N ALA A 403 23.42 -24.31 -8.95
CA ALA A 403 24.43 -24.31 -10.00
C ALA A 403 24.72 -25.73 -10.50
N LEU A 404 24.62 -25.95 -11.82
CA LEU A 404 25.00 -27.21 -12.48
C LEU A 404 26.51 -27.30 -12.69
N GLY A 405 27.04 -28.48 -13.10
CA GLY A 405 28.48 -28.75 -13.24
C GLY A 405 29.21 -27.72 -14.11
N GLU A 406 28.72 -27.46 -15.34
CA GLU A 406 29.30 -26.45 -16.23
C GLU A 406 29.24 -25.02 -15.63
N THR A 407 28.18 -24.69 -14.94
CA THR A 407 28.03 -23.40 -14.26
C THR A 407 29.03 -23.27 -13.12
N LYS A 408 29.25 -24.34 -12.34
CA LYS A 408 30.26 -24.38 -11.26
C LYS A 408 31.67 -24.17 -11.81
N GLU A 409 32.04 -24.86 -12.90
CA GLU A 409 33.35 -24.69 -13.57
C GLU A 409 33.58 -23.24 -14.03
N LEU A 410 32.55 -22.56 -14.53
CA LEU A 410 32.63 -21.16 -14.93
C LEU A 410 32.79 -20.22 -13.70
N VAL A 411 32.04 -20.45 -12.62
CA VAL A 411 32.15 -19.66 -11.38
C VAL A 411 33.51 -19.84 -10.72
N GLU A 412 34.05 -21.09 -10.63
CA GLU A 412 35.37 -21.35 -10.13
C GLU A 412 36.46 -20.64 -10.96
N SER A 413 36.25 -20.55 -12.29
CA SER A 413 37.25 -19.95 -13.19
C SER A 413 37.18 -18.42 -13.22
N PHE A 414 36.03 -17.83 -13.11
CA PHE A 414 35.79 -16.39 -13.40
C PHE A 414 35.08 -15.64 -12.29
N GLY A 415 34.50 -16.30 -11.28
CA GLY A 415 33.66 -15.68 -10.25
C GLY A 415 32.29 -15.24 -10.76
N LEU A 416 31.66 -14.32 -10.05
CA LEU A 416 30.35 -13.76 -10.38
C LEU A 416 30.40 -12.25 -10.58
N ARG A 417 29.62 -11.73 -11.55
CA ARG A 417 29.44 -10.30 -11.79
C ARG A 417 28.43 -9.68 -10.84
N ASN A 418 27.51 -10.48 -10.26
CA ASN A 418 26.40 -10.06 -9.42
C ASN A 418 26.41 -10.87 -8.12
N SER A 419 26.13 -10.22 -7.00
CA SER A 419 26.00 -10.86 -5.68
C SER A 419 24.58 -11.35 -5.39
N GLN A 420 23.57 -10.87 -6.15
CA GLN A 420 22.17 -11.28 -6.11
C GLN A 420 21.60 -11.19 -7.51
N LEU A 421 20.78 -12.16 -7.91
CA LEU A 421 20.31 -12.32 -9.29
C LEU A 421 18.79 -12.37 -9.43
N LEU A 422 18.11 -13.12 -8.56
CA LEU A 422 16.73 -13.49 -8.74
C LEU A 422 15.82 -13.01 -7.60
N THR A 423 14.67 -12.45 -7.98
CA THR A 423 13.61 -12.06 -7.06
C THR A 423 12.25 -12.15 -7.75
N ILE A 424 11.17 -12.41 -7.02
CA ILE A 424 9.83 -12.34 -7.60
C ILE A 424 9.07 -11.16 -7.02
N ALA A 425 9.02 -10.09 -7.83
CA ALA A 425 8.28 -8.87 -7.52
C ALA A 425 6.76 -9.06 -7.77
N PRO A 426 5.90 -8.19 -7.18
CA PRO A 426 4.44 -8.28 -7.37
C PRO A 426 3.99 -8.07 -8.82
N THR A 427 4.78 -7.37 -9.64
CA THR A 427 4.53 -7.02 -11.05
C THR A 427 3.15 -6.39 -11.34
N GLY A 428 2.48 -5.84 -10.34
CA GLY A 428 1.06 -5.47 -10.41
C GLY A 428 0.66 -4.56 -11.58
N SER A 429 1.49 -3.55 -11.95
CA SER A 429 1.22 -2.70 -13.12
C SER A 429 1.63 -3.37 -14.43
N LEU A 430 2.70 -4.17 -14.42
CA LEU A 430 3.22 -4.85 -15.63
C LEU A 430 2.29 -5.97 -16.07
N SER A 431 1.92 -6.85 -15.14
CA SER A 431 1.01 -7.96 -15.41
C SER A 431 -0.37 -7.47 -15.87
N THR A 432 -0.90 -6.41 -15.21
CA THR A 432 -2.16 -5.80 -15.64
C THR A 432 -2.06 -5.16 -17.02
N MET A 433 -0.93 -4.51 -17.34
CA MET A 433 -0.72 -3.92 -18.67
C MET A 433 -0.74 -4.97 -19.75
N ILE A 434 -0.08 -6.11 -19.55
CA ILE A 434 -0.04 -7.22 -20.51
C ILE A 434 -1.33 -8.05 -20.48
N GLY A 435 -2.03 -8.09 -19.35
CA GLY A 435 -3.27 -8.87 -19.18
C GLY A 435 -3.05 -10.31 -18.68
N VAL A 436 -2.02 -10.53 -17.85
CA VAL A 436 -1.70 -11.84 -17.25
C VAL A 436 -1.59 -11.76 -15.73
N SER A 437 -1.46 -12.88 -15.04
CA SER A 437 -1.25 -12.98 -13.59
C SER A 437 0.08 -12.36 -13.14
N GLY A 438 0.12 -11.79 -11.94
CA GLY A 438 1.31 -11.17 -11.38
C GLY A 438 2.17 -12.16 -10.58
N GLY A 439 3.49 -12.06 -10.70
CA GLY A 439 4.43 -12.87 -9.93
C GLY A 439 4.10 -14.36 -9.96
N ILE A 440 4.03 -14.96 -8.78
CA ILE A 440 3.58 -16.34 -8.59
C ILE A 440 2.10 -16.46 -8.20
N GLU A 441 1.34 -15.35 -8.31
CA GLU A 441 -0.05 -15.35 -7.87
C GLU A 441 -0.95 -16.19 -8.80
N PRO A 442 -1.97 -16.91 -8.26
CA PRO A 442 -3.05 -17.43 -9.08
C PRO A 442 -3.84 -16.25 -9.67
N ILE A 443 -4.73 -16.52 -10.65
CA ILE A 443 -5.69 -15.50 -11.06
C ILE A 443 -6.58 -15.14 -9.86
N PHE A 444 -6.85 -13.84 -9.67
CA PHE A 444 -7.61 -13.37 -8.50
C PHE A 444 -9.05 -13.87 -8.53
N ALA A 445 -9.70 -13.71 -9.67
CA ALA A 445 -11.04 -14.20 -9.96
C ALA A 445 -11.19 -14.31 -11.49
N ASN A 446 -12.27 -14.93 -11.95
CA ASN A 446 -12.59 -15.00 -13.39
C ASN A 446 -12.83 -13.59 -13.97
N TYR A 447 -13.43 -12.71 -13.19
CA TYR A 447 -13.46 -11.26 -13.42
C TYR A 447 -13.42 -10.52 -12.08
N TYR A 448 -12.98 -9.26 -12.08
CA TYR A 448 -12.89 -8.42 -10.88
C TYR A 448 -12.92 -6.93 -11.21
N THR A 449 -13.26 -6.13 -10.21
CA THR A 449 -13.13 -4.67 -10.28
C THR A 449 -11.80 -4.24 -9.67
N ARG A 450 -10.96 -3.56 -10.42
CA ARG A 450 -9.68 -3.05 -9.96
C ARG A 450 -9.73 -1.56 -9.71
N LYS A 451 -9.36 -1.16 -8.51
CA LYS A 451 -9.05 0.21 -8.17
C LYS A 451 -7.64 0.56 -8.65
N THR A 452 -7.50 1.62 -9.42
CA THR A 452 -6.19 2.12 -9.85
C THR A 452 -5.97 3.50 -9.25
N GLU A 453 -5.01 3.58 -8.33
CA GLU A 453 -4.67 4.83 -7.68
C GLU A 453 -4.00 5.80 -8.66
N SER A 454 -4.48 7.03 -8.70
CA SER A 454 -3.82 8.21 -9.31
C SER A 454 -3.52 8.16 -10.81
N LEU A 455 -4.29 7.44 -11.64
CA LEU A 455 -4.12 7.58 -13.09
C LEU A 455 -4.56 8.95 -13.62
N LYS A 456 -5.58 9.59 -13.00
CA LYS A 456 -6.10 10.93 -13.37
C LYS A 456 -6.10 11.93 -12.21
N GLY A 457 -5.30 11.67 -11.15
CA GLY A 457 -5.29 12.49 -9.94
C GLY A 457 -6.40 12.16 -8.95
N HIS A 458 -7.22 11.15 -9.24
CA HIS A 458 -8.23 10.54 -8.37
C HIS A 458 -8.27 9.03 -8.60
N ASP A 459 -8.87 8.29 -7.69
CA ASP A 459 -9.04 6.85 -7.81
C ASP A 459 -10.02 6.52 -8.94
N GLU A 460 -9.64 5.60 -9.83
CA GLU A 460 -10.51 5.09 -10.88
C GLU A 460 -10.74 3.59 -10.72
N TYR A 461 -11.94 3.13 -11.06
CA TYR A 461 -12.35 1.74 -10.98
C TYR A 461 -12.56 1.18 -12.39
N TYR A 462 -11.91 0.04 -12.68
CA TYR A 462 -12.02 -0.65 -13.96
C TYR A 462 -12.59 -2.05 -13.75
N LYS A 463 -13.61 -2.40 -14.53
CA LYS A 463 -14.05 -3.79 -14.66
C LYS A 463 -13.03 -4.55 -15.51
N VAL A 464 -12.28 -5.43 -14.87
CA VAL A 464 -11.17 -6.18 -15.48
C VAL A 464 -11.60 -7.63 -15.60
N TYR A 465 -11.67 -8.10 -16.82
CA TYR A 465 -11.83 -9.52 -17.11
C TYR A 465 -10.46 -10.15 -17.22
N THR A 466 -10.32 -11.37 -16.73
CA THR A 466 -9.08 -12.14 -16.91
C THR A 466 -9.03 -12.60 -18.36
N PRO A 467 -8.08 -12.10 -19.18
CA PRO A 467 -8.10 -12.34 -20.64
C PRO A 467 -8.10 -13.81 -21.02
N ILE A 468 -7.32 -14.62 -20.29
CA ILE A 468 -7.23 -16.07 -20.54
C ILE A 468 -8.57 -16.79 -20.29
N VAL A 469 -9.37 -16.34 -19.33
CA VAL A 469 -10.71 -16.88 -19.09
C VAL A 469 -11.62 -16.54 -20.25
N LYS A 470 -11.62 -15.27 -20.68
CA LYS A 470 -12.42 -14.81 -21.82
C LYS A 470 -12.03 -15.57 -23.09
N GLU A 471 -10.74 -15.64 -23.40
CA GLU A 471 -10.22 -16.35 -24.58
C GLU A 471 -10.62 -17.83 -24.58
N TYR A 472 -10.50 -18.48 -23.41
CA TYR A 472 -10.87 -19.90 -23.27
C TYR A 472 -12.39 -20.11 -23.47
N MET A 473 -13.22 -19.28 -22.85
CA MET A 473 -14.67 -19.37 -22.99
C MET A 473 -15.12 -19.13 -24.44
N GLU A 474 -14.55 -18.13 -25.11
CA GLU A 474 -14.85 -17.86 -26.52
C GLU A 474 -14.41 -19.02 -27.44
N LYS A 475 -13.21 -19.56 -27.25
CA LYS A 475 -12.67 -20.68 -28.01
C LYS A 475 -13.50 -21.97 -27.88
N HIS A 476 -14.03 -22.21 -26.67
CA HIS A 476 -14.80 -23.43 -26.38
C HIS A 476 -16.32 -23.22 -26.38
N GLY A 477 -16.80 -22.00 -26.67
CA GLY A 477 -18.21 -21.67 -26.73
C GLY A 477 -18.95 -21.79 -25.40
N LEU A 478 -18.24 -21.59 -24.27
CA LEU A 478 -18.81 -21.66 -22.94
C LEU A 478 -19.66 -20.41 -22.68
N LYS A 479 -20.77 -20.59 -21.95
CA LYS A 479 -21.72 -19.49 -21.64
C LYS A 479 -21.56 -18.95 -20.23
N ASP A 480 -21.05 -19.77 -19.33
CA ASP A 480 -20.92 -19.45 -17.91
C ASP A 480 -19.56 -19.91 -17.40
N ASP A 481 -18.98 -19.18 -16.45
CA ASP A 481 -17.67 -19.50 -15.89
C ASP A 481 -17.69 -20.75 -14.99
N SER A 482 -18.87 -21.22 -14.58
CA SER A 482 -19.03 -22.51 -13.89
C SER A 482 -18.73 -23.73 -14.80
N GLU A 483 -18.71 -23.54 -16.13
CA GLU A 483 -18.35 -24.57 -17.10
C GLU A 483 -16.83 -24.69 -17.33
N LEU A 484 -16.02 -23.82 -16.70
CA LEU A 484 -14.56 -23.86 -16.82
C LEU A 484 -13.99 -25.14 -16.20
N PRO A 485 -12.93 -25.72 -16.81
CA PRO A 485 -12.22 -26.85 -16.22
C PRO A 485 -11.65 -26.56 -14.82
N ASP A 486 -11.39 -27.57 -14.03
CA ASP A 486 -10.93 -27.47 -12.65
C ASP A 486 -9.50 -26.91 -12.48
N TYR A 487 -8.76 -26.76 -13.57
CA TYR A 487 -7.46 -26.08 -13.58
C TYR A 487 -7.56 -24.55 -13.67
N PHE A 488 -8.76 -23.97 -13.82
CA PHE A 488 -9.00 -22.54 -13.63
C PHE A 488 -9.13 -22.23 -12.12
N VAL A 489 -7.99 -22.24 -11.45
CA VAL A 489 -7.91 -21.99 -9.99
C VAL A 489 -7.75 -20.51 -9.75
N THR A 490 -8.59 -19.94 -8.87
CA THR A 490 -8.52 -18.54 -8.45
C THR A 490 -7.93 -18.41 -7.04
N ALA A 491 -7.53 -17.20 -6.66
CA ALA A 491 -7.07 -16.91 -5.31
C ALA A 491 -8.11 -17.25 -4.22
N GLN A 492 -9.40 -17.28 -4.57
CA GLN A 492 -10.50 -17.61 -3.66
C GLN A 492 -10.75 -19.10 -3.51
N THR A 493 -10.41 -19.88 -4.53
CA THR A 493 -10.68 -21.34 -4.57
C THR A 493 -9.45 -22.17 -4.25
N LEU A 494 -8.25 -21.55 -4.25
CA LEU A 494 -7.00 -22.24 -3.98
C LEU A 494 -6.84 -22.55 -2.49
N ASP A 495 -6.54 -23.81 -2.17
CA ASP A 495 -6.12 -24.20 -0.81
C ASP A 495 -4.84 -23.45 -0.42
N TYR A 496 -4.85 -22.81 0.74
CA TYR A 496 -3.73 -21.97 1.20
C TYR A 496 -2.43 -22.75 1.45
N LYS A 497 -2.50 -24.06 1.77
CA LYS A 497 -1.30 -24.91 1.92
C LYS A 497 -0.64 -25.13 0.56
N ASN A 498 -1.45 -25.42 -0.46
CA ASN A 498 -0.94 -25.53 -1.84
C ASN A 498 -0.30 -24.22 -2.31
N ARG A 499 -0.88 -23.08 -1.90
CA ARG A 499 -0.28 -21.77 -2.18
C ARG A 499 1.10 -21.60 -1.52
N ILE A 500 1.24 -22.02 -0.26
CA ILE A 500 2.52 -22.00 0.47
C ILE A 500 3.54 -22.94 -0.19
N TYR A 501 3.13 -24.17 -0.56
CA TYR A 501 4.03 -25.12 -1.21
C TYR A 501 4.52 -24.61 -2.57
N MET A 502 3.66 -24.01 -3.40
CA MET A 502 4.06 -23.38 -4.65
C MET A 502 5.10 -22.28 -4.43
N GLN A 503 4.91 -21.43 -3.42
CA GLN A 503 5.89 -20.40 -3.06
C GLN A 503 7.20 -21.03 -2.56
N SER A 504 7.14 -22.11 -1.78
CA SER A 504 8.33 -22.80 -1.26
C SER A 504 9.19 -23.37 -2.38
N ILE A 505 8.59 -23.97 -3.42
CA ILE A 505 9.31 -24.45 -4.59
C ILE A 505 10.03 -23.30 -5.29
N TRP A 506 9.33 -22.21 -5.59
CA TRP A 506 9.98 -21.04 -6.18
C TRP A 506 11.07 -20.45 -5.28
N GLN A 507 10.84 -20.34 -3.96
CA GLN A 507 11.83 -19.81 -3.02
C GLN A 507 13.10 -20.63 -3.00
N SER A 508 13.04 -21.93 -3.28
CA SER A 508 14.21 -22.78 -3.34
C SER A 508 15.18 -22.44 -4.48
N HIS A 509 14.69 -21.68 -5.48
CA HIS A 509 15.43 -21.23 -6.67
C HIS A 509 15.64 -19.71 -6.74
N ILE A 510 15.15 -18.96 -5.75
CA ILE A 510 15.27 -17.49 -5.68
C ILE A 510 16.21 -17.12 -4.55
N ASP A 511 17.31 -16.44 -4.88
CA ASP A 511 18.34 -16.03 -3.92
C ASP A 511 17.92 -14.81 -3.09
N ALA A 512 17.18 -13.86 -3.66
CA ALA A 512 16.51 -12.81 -2.90
C ALA A 512 15.22 -13.35 -2.22
N SER A 513 14.10 -12.69 -2.33
CA SER A 513 12.84 -13.12 -1.74
C SER A 513 11.70 -13.08 -2.76
N ILE A 514 10.49 -13.37 -2.31
CA ILE A 514 9.30 -13.41 -3.13
C ILE A 514 8.23 -12.55 -2.48
N SER A 515 7.72 -11.57 -3.22
CA SER A 515 6.51 -10.87 -2.81
C SER A 515 5.31 -11.80 -3.00
N SER A 516 4.65 -12.15 -1.90
CA SER A 516 3.51 -13.05 -1.92
C SER A 516 2.46 -12.62 -0.93
N THR A 517 1.22 -12.51 -1.42
CA THR A 517 0.04 -12.24 -0.61
C THR A 517 -0.92 -13.41 -0.72
N VAL A 518 -1.22 -14.05 0.40
CA VAL A 518 -2.27 -15.07 0.48
C VAL A 518 -3.58 -14.37 0.77
N ASN A 519 -4.45 -14.31 -0.25
CA ASN A 519 -5.80 -13.79 -0.08
C ASN A 519 -6.68 -14.88 0.53
N VAL A 520 -7.36 -14.55 1.63
CA VAL A 520 -8.23 -15.49 2.35
C VAL A 520 -9.63 -14.90 2.50
N PRO A 521 -10.69 -15.74 2.55
CA PRO A 521 -12.06 -15.27 2.63
C PRO A 521 -12.37 -14.60 3.98
N ASN A 522 -13.49 -13.89 4.06
CA ASN A 522 -13.91 -13.14 5.24
C ASN A 522 -14.11 -14.01 6.50
N ASP A 523 -14.54 -15.27 6.34
CA ASP A 523 -14.77 -16.23 7.41
C ASP A 523 -13.49 -16.96 7.88
N PHE A 524 -12.33 -16.62 7.32
CA PHE A 524 -11.03 -17.16 7.77
C PHE A 524 -10.73 -16.70 9.19
N THR A 525 -10.39 -17.64 10.09
CA THR A 525 -10.19 -17.35 11.53
C THR A 525 -8.76 -16.96 11.85
N VAL A 526 -8.53 -16.39 13.05
CA VAL A 526 -7.18 -16.05 13.54
C VAL A 526 -6.32 -17.30 13.66
N GLU A 527 -6.88 -18.43 14.13
CA GLU A 527 -6.18 -19.72 14.26
C GLU A 527 -5.76 -20.27 12.90
N GLN A 528 -6.54 -20.02 11.85
CA GLN A 528 -6.16 -20.38 10.49
C GLN A 528 -5.01 -19.49 9.97
N VAL A 529 -4.97 -18.21 10.35
CA VAL A 529 -3.84 -17.30 10.07
C VAL A 529 -2.57 -17.80 10.77
N GLU A 530 -2.67 -18.21 12.05
CA GLU A 530 -1.56 -18.83 12.79
C GLU A 530 -1.05 -20.10 12.09
N GLY A 531 -1.97 -20.98 11.71
CA GLY A 531 -1.65 -22.22 10.99
C GLY A 531 -0.95 -21.95 9.64
N LEU A 532 -1.36 -20.90 8.94
CA LEU A 532 -0.75 -20.48 7.68
C LEU A 532 0.70 -19.98 7.88
N TYR A 533 0.93 -19.09 8.86
CA TYR A 533 2.28 -18.62 9.17
C TYR A 533 3.22 -19.73 9.67
N MET A 534 2.70 -20.65 10.50
CA MET A 534 3.47 -21.82 10.93
C MET A 534 3.84 -22.73 9.73
N THR A 535 2.88 -22.98 8.82
CA THR A 535 3.13 -23.74 7.60
C THR A 535 4.18 -23.05 6.71
N ALA A 536 4.11 -21.74 6.58
CA ALA A 536 5.06 -20.95 5.79
C ALA A 536 6.49 -21.05 6.38
N TRP A 537 6.63 -20.95 7.69
CA TRP A 537 7.91 -21.12 8.36
C TRP A 537 8.46 -22.55 8.22
N ASP A 538 7.62 -23.58 8.47
CA ASP A 538 8.02 -25.01 8.32
C ASP A 538 8.40 -25.32 6.85
N ALA A 539 7.78 -24.68 5.87
CA ALA A 539 8.08 -24.82 4.44
C ALA A 539 9.32 -24.03 3.97
N GLY A 540 9.99 -23.29 4.87
CA GLY A 540 11.23 -22.57 4.58
C GLY A 540 11.06 -21.27 3.78
N LEU A 541 9.88 -20.65 3.79
CA LEU A 541 9.65 -19.36 3.17
C LEU A 541 10.47 -18.26 3.86
N LYS A 542 10.81 -17.21 3.10
CA LYS A 542 11.46 -15.99 3.62
C LYS A 542 10.46 -14.95 4.14
N GLY A 543 9.23 -15.00 3.67
CA GLY A 543 8.16 -14.12 4.13
C GLY A 543 6.85 -14.41 3.40
N VAL A 544 5.77 -13.96 3.99
CA VAL A 544 4.42 -14.03 3.42
C VAL A 544 3.56 -12.95 4.07
N THR A 545 2.64 -12.40 3.32
CA THR A 545 1.59 -11.50 3.81
C THR A 545 0.23 -12.17 3.64
N ILE A 546 -0.66 -12.01 4.61
CA ILE A 546 -2.04 -12.50 4.51
C ILE A 546 -2.95 -11.30 4.36
N PHE A 547 -3.88 -11.38 3.44
CA PHE A 547 -4.93 -10.39 3.23
C PHE A 547 -6.29 -11.07 3.33
N ARG A 548 -7.02 -10.80 4.44
CA ARG A 548 -8.37 -11.31 4.62
C ARG A 548 -9.38 -10.36 3.98
N ASP A 549 -10.31 -10.90 3.20
CA ASP A 549 -11.43 -10.12 2.69
C ASP A 549 -12.27 -9.57 3.85
N GLY A 550 -12.67 -8.30 3.77
CA GLY A 550 -13.37 -7.62 4.86
C GLY A 550 -12.50 -7.20 6.06
N CYS A 551 -11.15 -7.26 5.97
CA CYS A 551 -10.30 -6.62 6.97
C CYS A 551 -10.49 -5.09 6.97
N LYS A 552 -10.08 -4.40 8.05
CA LYS A 552 -10.24 -2.94 8.21
C LYS A 552 -9.40 -2.11 7.22
N ARG A 553 -8.53 -2.73 6.44
CA ARG A 553 -7.75 -2.10 5.36
C ARG A 553 -8.47 -2.24 4.03
N ALA A 554 -8.62 -1.14 3.28
CA ALA A 554 -9.23 -1.17 1.94
C ALA A 554 -8.39 -2.00 0.95
N GLY A 555 -9.00 -2.98 0.30
CA GLY A 555 -8.38 -3.80 -0.75
C GLY A 555 -8.19 -3.04 -2.06
N ILE A 556 -7.19 -3.44 -2.87
CA ILE A 556 -6.98 -2.92 -4.24
C ILE A 556 -7.85 -3.67 -5.25
N LEU A 557 -8.18 -4.94 -4.97
CA LEU A 557 -9.02 -5.81 -5.79
C LEU A 557 -10.29 -6.17 -5.03
N THR A 558 -11.44 -6.18 -5.70
CA THR A 558 -12.74 -6.54 -5.12
C THR A 558 -13.56 -7.40 -6.10
N ILE A 559 -14.38 -8.32 -5.56
CA ILE A 559 -15.25 -9.24 -6.31
C ILE A 559 -16.71 -8.78 -6.19
N LYS A 560 -17.01 -7.50 -6.12
CA LYS A 560 -18.40 -7.05 -6.09
C LYS A 560 -19.03 -7.17 -7.48
N GLU A 561 -20.21 -7.78 -7.55
CA GLU A 561 -20.94 -8.09 -8.79
C GLU A 561 -21.46 -6.84 -9.53
N ASN A 562 -21.63 -5.70 -8.85
CA ASN A 562 -22.09 -4.45 -9.45
C ASN A 562 -21.13 -3.30 -9.18
N VAL A 563 -20.72 -2.61 -10.25
CA VAL A 563 -19.92 -1.38 -10.14
C VAL A 563 -20.70 -0.27 -9.42
N GLU A 564 -22.01 -0.31 -9.48
CA GLU A 564 -22.92 0.63 -8.78
C GLU A 564 -22.86 0.45 -7.25
N ASP A 565 -22.61 -0.78 -6.74
CA ASP A 565 -22.42 -1.06 -5.32
C ASP A 565 -21.05 -0.59 -4.76
N ILE A 566 -20.10 -0.25 -5.65
CA ILE A 566 -18.78 0.26 -5.25
C ILE A 566 -18.82 1.76 -5.02
N VAL A 567 -19.81 2.44 -5.58
CA VAL A 567 -20.18 3.81 -5.27
C VAL A 567 -21.20 3.79 -4.14
N GLU A 568 -20.94 3.06 -3.05
CA GLU A 568 -21.66 3.35 -1.81
C GLU A 568 -21.39 4.82 -1.50
N LYS A 569 -22.44 5.65 -1.59
CA LYS A 569 -22.44 6.93 -0.92
C LYS A 569 -22.08 6.60 0.53
N PRO A 570 -21.01 7.12 1.11
CA PRO A 570 -20.61 6.70 2.45
C PRO A 570 -21.80 7.03 3.37
N HIS A 571 -22.37 6.01 4.01
CA HIS A 571 -23.43 6.17 5.01
C HIS A 571 -22.96 6.99 6.22
N ARG A 572 -21.63 7.21 6.31
CA ARG A 572 -21.00 8.08 7.29
C ARG A 572 -19.80 8.74 6.63
N LEU A 573 -19.82 10.05 6.54
CA LEU A 573 -18.68 10.83 6.04
C LEU A 573 -17.50 10.73 7.04
N GLU A 574 -16.34 10.32 6.53
CA GLU A 574 -15.09 10.43 7.29
C GLU A 574 -14.72 11.90 7.46
N ARG A 575 -14.04 12.23 8.56
CA ARG A 575 -13.62 13.61 8.86
C ARG A 575 -12.82 14.21 7.71
N GLY A 576 -13.30 15.31 7.14
CA GLY A 576 -12.69 16.00 6.01
C GLY A 576 -13.17 15.55 4.62
N MET A 577 -14.04 14.56 4.51
CA MET A 577 -14.73 14.24 3.27
C MET A 577 -15.88 15.23 3.01
N ILE A 578 -16.01 15.66 1.77
CA ILE A 578 -17.05 16.58 1.34
C ILE A 578 -17.78 15.96 0.16
N ILE A 579 -19.10 15.76 0.27
CA ILE A 579 -19.94 15.28 -0.83
C ILE A 579 -20.06 16.40 -1.88
N LYS A 580 -19.96 16.05 -3.18
CA LYS A 580 -20.30 16.98 -4.26
C LYS A 580 -21.84 17.05 -4.36
N ALA A 581 -22.39 18.26 -4.41
CA ALA A 581 -23.80 18.42 -4.64
C ALA A 581 -24.18 17.90 -6.04
N ASP A 582 -25.29 17.18 -6.14
CA ASP A 582 -25.87 16.72 -7.40
C ASP A 582 -26.53 17.89 -8.15
N ASP A 583 -26.49 17.84 -9.49
CA ASP A 583 -27.18 18.85 -10.32
C ASP A 583 -28.71 18.73 -10.25
N ASN A 584 -29.25 17.62 -9.72
CA ASN A 584 -30.70 17.35 -9.58
C ASN A 584 -31.27 17.68 -8.19
N CYS A 585 -30.60 18.54 -7.40
CA CYS A 585 -31.05 18.92 -6.07
C CYS A 585 -32.46 19.57 -6.07
N ILE A 586 -33.24 19.27 -5.03
CA ILE A 586 -34.52 19.94 -4.78
C ILE A 586 -34.27 21.25 -4.04
N GLY A 587 -34.67 22.39 -4.64
CA GLY A 587 -34.49 23.72 -4.07
C GLY A 587 -35.73 24.22 -3.33
N LYS A 588 -35.55 24.73 -2.09
CA LYS A 588 -36.58 25.47 -1.33
C LYS A 588 -36.11 26.89 -1.05
N LYS A 589 -37.06 27.85 -1.00
CA LYS A 589 -36.72 29.26 -0.82
C LYS A 589 -37.61 29.93 0.24
N ARG A 590 -36.99 30.81 1.05
CA ARG A 590 -37.68 31.69 2.00
C ARG A 590 -37.18 33.12 1.81
N THR A 591 -38.09 34.06 1.95
CA THR A 591 -37.79 35.49 1.95
C THR A 591 -37.93 36.03 3.37
N LEU A 592 -36.82 36.45 3.97
CA LEU A 592 -36.73 36.89 5.34
C LEU A 592 -36.68 38.39 5.44
N ARG A 593 -37.46 38.97 6.37
CA ARG A 593 -37.43 40.38 6.74
C ARG A 593 -36.49 40.56 7.92
N THR A 594 -35.33 41.15 7.68
CA THR A 594 -34.27 41.37 8.69
C THR A 594 -34.22 42.83 9.13
N GLY A 595 -33.45 43.13 10.18
CA GLY A 595 -33.25 44.48 10.66
C GLY A 595 -32.83 45.49 9.59
N CYS A 596 -32.01 45.06 8.63
CA CYS A 596 -31.43 45.91 7.59
C CYS A 596 -32.10 45.72 6.20
N GLY A 597 -33.23 45.03 6.08
CA GLY A 597 -33.93 44.83 4.82
C GLY A 597 -34.29 43.36 4.53
N THR A 598 -34.47 43.03 3.26
CA THR A 598 -34.88 41.69 2.82
C THR A 598 -33.65 40.82 2.60
N LEU A 599 -33.73 39.55 3.04
CA LEU A 599 -32.74 38.48 2.80
C LEU A 599 -33.48 37.33 2.11
N HIS A 600 -32.91 36.81 1.04
CA HIS A 600 -33.34 35.58 0.40
C HIS A 600 -32.49 34.42 0.90
N CYS A 601 -33.14 33.38 1.39
CA CYS A 601 -32.54 32.14 1.87
C CYS A 601 -33.03 31.02 0.97
N GLU A 602 -32.09 30.40 0.26
CA GLU A 602 -32.34 29.25 -0.62
C GLU A 602 -31.55 28.07 -0.06
N ALA A 603 -32.18 26.91 0.00
CA ALA A 603 -31.58 25.65 0.47
C ALA A 603 -31.86 24.54 -0.56
N PHE A 604 -30.86 23.74 -0.85
CA PHE A 604 -30.89 22.66 -1.82
C PHE A 604 -30.64 21.34 -1.13
N PHE A 605 -31.52 20.39 -1.36
CA PHE A 605 -31.57 19.10 -0.68
C PHE A 605 -31.38 17.96 -1.66
N ASP A 606 -30.80 16.87 -1.20
CA ASP A 606 -30.71 15.60 -1.92
C ASP A 606 -32.13 15.03 -2.12
N PRO A 607 -32.56 14.73 -3.36
CA PRO A 607 -33.87 14.20 -3.64
C PRO A 607 -34.15 12.83 -3.05
N ASP A 608 -33.07 12.02 -2.85
CA ASP A 608 -33.19 10.62 -2.43
C ASP A 608 -33.32 10.46 -0.90
N ASN A 609 -32.72 11.38 -0.13
CA ASN A 609 -32.63 11.23 1.34
C ASN A 609 -32.98 12.50 2.11
N GLY A 610 -33.31 13.60 1.43
CA GLY A 610 -33.71 14.88 2.04
C GLY A 610 -32.57 15.64 2.74
N GLN A 611 -31.29 15.19 2.63
CA GLN A 611 -30.16 15.86 3.27
C GLN A 611 -29.89 17.24 2.65
N LEU A 612 -29.58 18.23 3.48
CA LEU A 612 -29.14 19.54 3.02
C LEU A 612 -27.76 19.42 2.36
N LEU A 613 -27.63 19.90 1.12
CA LEU A 613 -26.39 19.92 0.35
C LEU A 613 -25.83 21.34 0.20
N GLU A 614 -26.66 22.31 -0.16
CA GLU A 614 -26.19 23.66 -0.43
C GLU A 614 -27.18 24.73 0.08
N THR A 615 -26.63 25.89 0.40
CA THR A 615 -27.43 27.08 0.71
C THR A 615 -26.91 28.28 -0.07
N TYR A 616 -27.80 29.19 -0.45
CA TYR A 616 -27.47 30.47 -1.05
C TYR A 616 -28.25 31.59 -0.36
N PHE A 617 -27.51 32.57 0.19
CA PHE A 617 -28.08 33.73 0.85
C PHE A 617 -27.74 34.99 0.06
N SER A 618 -28.76 35.70 -0.36
CA SER A 618 -28.61 36.95 -1.07
C SER A 618 -29.43 38.06 -0.41
N LYS A 619 -28.89 39.27 -0.36
CA LYS A 619 -29.53 40.42 0.22
C LYS A 619 -30.11 41.29 -0.88
N GLY A 620 -31.40 41.64 -0.76
CA GLY A 620 -32.11 42.47 -1.72
C GLY A 620 -31.82 43.98 -1.64
N SER A 621 -30.83 44.42 -0.84
CA SER A 621 -30.39 45.80 -0.72
C SER A 621 -28.87 45.91 -0.52
N SER A 622 -28.24 46.90 -1.12
CA SER A 622 -26.81 47.19 -0.97
C SER A 622 -26.46 47.53 0.48
N GLY A 623 -25.66 46.69 1.10
CA GLY A 623 -25.13 46.94 2.46
C GLY A 623 -23.99 45.96 2.82
N GLY A 624 -23.08 46.40 3.68
CA GLY A 624 -21.86 45.72 4.03
C GLY A 624 -21.94 44.27 4.59
N CYS A 625 -23.16 43.78 4.88
CA CYS A 625 -23.39 42.39 5.32
C CYS A 625 -23.50 41.37 4.15
N ASN A 626 -23.55 41.79 2.89
CA ASN A 626 -23.77 40.84 1.78
C ASN A 626 -22.64 39.85 1.61
N ASN A 627 -21.38 40.30 1.68
CA ASN A 627 -20.23 39.42 1.61
C ASN A 627 -20.15 38.45 2.78
N PHE A 628 -20.56 38.88 3.98
CA PHE A 628 -20.68 38.02 5.14
C PHE A 628 -21.76 36.95 4.96
N MET A 629 -22.91 37.30 4.38
CA MET A 629 -23.97 36.33 4.09
C MET A 629 -23.54 35.29 3.06
N ILE A 630 -22.80 35.69 2.02
CA ILE A 630 -22.21 34.76 1.04
C ILE A 630 -21.22 33.84 1.72
N GLY A 631 -20.34 34.36 2.59
CA GLY A 631 -19.40 33.57 3.37
C GLY A 631 -20.10 32.55 4.28
N LEU A 632 -21.13 32.99 5.02
CA LEU A 632 -21.94 32.13 5.88
C LEU A 632 -22.65 31.03 5.08
N SER A 633 -23.21 31.37 3.93
CA SER A 633 -23.85 30.41 3.01
C SER A 633 -22.86 29.29 2.59
N ARG A 634 -21.64 29.67 2.16
CA ARG A 634 -20.61 28.72 1.77
C ARG A 634 -20.16 27.82 2.92
N MET A 635 -20.05 28.37 4.13
CA MET A 635 -19.67 27.59 5.31
C MET A 635 -20.76 26.61 5.72
N ILE A 636 -22.04 26.98 5.63
CA ILE A 636 -23.16 26.06 5.88
C ILE A 636 -23.19 24.95 4.82
N SER A 637 -23.05 25.28 3.54
CA SER A 637 -22.96 24.29 2.46
C SER A 637 -21.79 23.33 2.67
N LEU A 638 -20.63 23.83 3.10
CA LEU A 638 -19.46 23.02 3.41
C LEU A 638 -19.73 22.09 4.60
N ALA A 639 -20.33 22.59 5.67
CA ALA A 639 -20.66 21.83 6.86
C ALA A 639 -21.69 20.72 6.55
N ALA A 640 -22.75 21.05 5.81
CA ALA A 640 -23.77 20.08 5.40
C ALA A 640 -23.18 18.97 4.52
N ARG A 641 -22.40 19.33 3.50
CA ARG A 641 -21.71 18.35 2.64
C ARG A 641 -20.60 17.58 3.36
N GLY A 642 -20.08 18.12 4.45
CA GLY A 642 -19.15 17.46 5.36
C GLY A 642 -19.83 16.55 6.38
N GLY A 643 -21.14 16.33 6.31
CA GLY A 643 -21.90 15.39 7.14
C GLY A 643 -22.33 15.92 8.50
N ILE A 644 -22.28 17.26 8.73
CA ILE A 644 -22.84 17.85 9.93
C ILE A 644 -24.36 17.93 9.74
N ASP A 645 -25.11 17.39 10.70
CA ASP A 645 -26.56 17.35 10.66
C ASP A 645 -27.17 18.78 10.73
N VAL A 646 -28.34 18.93 10.12
CA VAL A 646 -29.01 20.24 10.00
C VAL A 646 -29.40 20.83 11.35
N TYR A 647 -29.76 19.99 12.33
CA TYR A 647 -30.11 20.45 13.68
C TYR A 647 -28.91 21.07 14.39
N SER A 648 -27.73 20.46 14.28
CA SER A 648 -26.48 21.01 14.80
C SER A 648 -26.11 22.35 14.13
N ILE A 649 -26.26 22.46 12.80
CA ILE A 649 -26.04 23.72 12.07
C ILE A 649 -27.01 24.81 12.55
N VAL A 650 -28.28 24.47 12.68
CA VAL A 650 -29.34 25.38 13.14
C VAL A 650 -29.10 25.84 14.57
N ASP A 651 -28.66 24.95 15.45
CA ASP A 651 -28.33 25.29 16.86
C ASP A 651 -27.22 26.34 16.94
N GLN A 652 -26.14 26.17 16.18
CA GLN A 652 -25.07 27.15 16.10
C GLN A 652 -25.55 28.52 15.56
N LEU A 653 -26.42 28.53 14.57
CA LEU A 653 -27.01 29.76 14.03
C LEU A 653 -27.91 30.45 15.06
N LYS A 654 -28.74 29.70 15.80
CA LYS A 654 -29.63 30.20 16.84
C LYS A 654 -28.89 30.75 18.06
N SER A 655 -27.69 30.26 18.34
CA SER A 655 -26.84 30.70 19.42
C SER A 655 -26.08 32.01 19.16
N SER A 656 -26.21 32.61 17.97
CA SER A 656 -25.43 33.78 17.51
C SER A 656 -25.78 35.14 18.13
N GLY A 657 -26.72 35.19 19.04
CA GLY A 657 -27.09 36.43 19.77
C GLY A 657 -28.00 37.40 18.99
N THR A 658 -28.13 38.62 19.53
CA THR A 658 -29.10 39.64 19.08
C THR A 658 -28.42 40.71 18.22
N CYS A 659 -29.09 41.13 17.14
CA CYS A 659 -28.67 42.27 16.33
C CYS A 659 -29.46 43.55 16.68
N PRO A 660 -28.79 44.68 17.03
CA PRO A 660 -29.46 45.91 17.37
C PRO A 660 -30.41 46.41 16.31
N SER A 661 -30.03 46.36 15.03
CA SER A 661 -30.92 46.76 13.91
C SER A 661 -32.16 45.89 13.80
N TYR A 662 -32.01 44.57 14.13
CA TYR A 662 -33.12 43.63 14.15
C TYR A 662 -34.09 44.00 15.28
N ALA A 663 -33.60 44.21 16.47
CA ALA A 663 -34.39 44.60 17.65
C ALA A 663 -35.16 45.93 17.41
N VAL A 664 -34.51 46.97 16.88
CA VAL A 664 -35.10 48.24 16.56
C VAL A 664 -36.25 48.09 15.54
N ARG A 665 -36.03 47.34 14.45
CA ARG A 665 -37.06 47.15 13.45
C ARG A 665 -38.25 46.32 13.97
N THR A 666 -37.98 45.30 14.77
CA THR A 666 -39.03 44.49 15.42
C THR A 666 -39.91 45.36 16.28
N ALA A 667 -39.29 46.25 17.08
CA ALA A 667 -40.00 47.14 17.97
C ALA A 667 -40.77 48.27 17.27
N THR A 668 -40.27 48.74 16.10
CA THR A 668 -40.86 49.92 15.41
C THR A 668 -41.79 49.57 14.25
N LYS A 669 -41.52 48.51 13.51
CA LYS A 669 -42.28 48.12 12.30
C LYS A 669 -43.06 46.83 12.45
N HIS A 670 -42.74 45.98 13.41
CA HIS A 670 -43.39 44.69 13.70
C HIS A 670 -43.46 43.74 12.47
N ASP A 671 -42.51 43.89 11.52
CA ASP A 671 -42.51 43.20 10.22
C ASP A 671 -41.31 42.25 10.02
N THR A 672 -40.55 41.98 11.08
CA THR A 672 -39.37 41.08 11.00
C THR A 672 -39.74 39.60 11.02
N SER A 673 -38.99 38.76 10.27
CA SER A 673 -39.10 37.32 10.38
C SER A 673 -38.75 36.84 11.77
N LYS A 674 -39.17 35.60 12.14
CA LYS A 674 -38.92 35.03 13.46
C LYS A 674 -37.42 34.93 13.74
N GLY A 675 -36.94 35.60 14.80
CA GLY A 675 -35.54 35.60 15.22
C GLY A 675 -35.13 36.91 15.86
N SER A 676 -33.88 36.96 16.37
CA SER A 676 -33.28 38.13 17.01
C SER A 676 -32.07 38.71 16.21
N SER A 677 -31.67 38.03 15.15
CA SER A 677 -30.59 38.42 14.23
C SER A 677 -30.71 37.69 12.90
N CYS A 678 -29.91 38.07 11.89
CA CYS A 678 -29.93 37.39 10.59
C CYS A 678 -29.56 35.90 10.71
N PRO A 679 -28.53 35.47 11.42
CA PRO A 679 -28.25 34.04 11.61
C PRO A 679 -29.41 33.28 12.27
N VAL A 680 -30.03 33.83 13.31
CA VAL A 680 -31.20 33.21 13.98
C VAL A 680 -32.37 33.05 13.03
N ALA A 681 -32.64 34.08 12.21
CA ALA A 681 -33.73 34.01 11.22
C ALA A 681 -33.46 33.00 10.12
N ILE A 682 -32.20 32.90 9.67
CA ILE A 682 -31.71 31.86 8.72
C ILE A 682 -31.88 30.47 9.32
N GLY A 683 -31.43 30.26 10.56
CA GLY A 683 -31.56 28.99 11.26
C GLY A 683 -32.98 28.50 11.38
N ASN A 684 -33.96 29.41 11.68
CA ASN A 684 -35.39 29.07 11.70
C ASN A 684 -35.88 28.68 10.32
N ALA A 685 -35.50 29.43 9.27
CA ALA A 685 -35.93 29.15 7.91
C ALA A 685 -35.34 27.85 7.35
N LEU A 686 -34.09 27.55 7.67
CA LEU A 686 -33.46 26.29 7.27
C LEU A 686 -34.11 25.07 7.93
N LEU A 687 -34.49 25.20 9.19
CA LEU A 687 -35.18 24.13 9.91
C LEU A 687 -36.57 23.87 9.30
N GLU A 688 -37.36 24.94 9.04
CA GLU A 688 -38.66 24.82 8.38
C GLU A 688 -38.55 24.16 6.98
N MET A 689 -37.55 24.55 6.18
CA MET A 689 -37.37 23.98 4.84
C MET A 689 -36.91 22.53 4.89
N TYR A 690 -36.12 22.17 5.90
CA TYR A 690 -35.63 20.80 6.12
C TYR A 690 -36.76 19.87 6.59
N GLU A 691 -37.57 20.31 7.57
CA GLU A 691 -38.72 19.54 8.06
C GLU A 691 -39.74 19.29 6.92
N GLU A 692 -40.05 20.32 6.12
CA GLU A 692 -40.87 20.16 4.93
C GLU A 692 -40.33 19.20 3.89
N MET A 693 -38.98 19.15 3.74
CA MET A 693 -38.36 18.23 2.81
C MET A 693 -38.41 16.79 3.33
N MET A 694 -38.17 16.60 4.62
CA MET A 694 -38.25 15.27 5.24
C MET A 694 -39.68 14.71 5.22
N ASP A 695 -40.71 15.56 5.36
CA ASP A 695 -42.08 15.15 5.20
C ASP A 695 -42.40 14.73 3.75
N GLU A 696 -41.84 15.41 2.74
CA GLU A 696 -42.06 15.08 1.32
C GLU A 696 -41.37 13.73 0.96
N VAL A 697 -40.19 13.47 1.49
CA VAL A 697 -39.45 12.19 1.26
C VAL A 697 -40.16 11.01 1.95
N SER A 698 -40.80 11.23 3.10
CA SER A 698 -41.52 10.17 3.82
C SER A 698 -42.85 9.75 3.17
N PHE A 699 -43.38 10.53 2.23
CA PHE A 699 -44.64 10.26 1.49
C PHE A 699 -44.40 9.63 0.09
N SER A 700 -43.18 9.48 -0.40
CA SER A 700 -42.92 8.73 -1.63
C SER A 700 -42.87 7.23 -1.31
N ASP A 701 -43.88 6.49 -1.79
CA ASP A 701 -44.12 5.07 -1.59
C ASP A 701 -42.82 4.23 -1.63
N VAL A 702 -42.37 3.75 -0.47
CA VAL A 702 -41.50 2.61 -0.33
C VAL A 702 -42.35 1.51 0.32
N GLU A 703 -42.59 0.41 -0.41
CA GLU A 703 -43.14 -0.83 0.15
C GLU A 703 -42.38 -1.19 1.43
N GLU A 704 -43.13 -1.39 2.50
CA GLU A 704 -42.64 -1.84 3.81
C GLU A 704 -41.87 -3.16 3.67
N LYS A 705 -40.54 -3.08 3.64
CA LYS A 705 -39.70 -4.12 4.16
C LYS A 705 -39.30 -3.71 5.57
N GLU A 706 -39.80 -4.48 6.54
CA GLU A 706 -39.47 -4.34 7.95
C GLU A 706 -37.94 -4.27 8.14
N LEU A 707 -37.44 -3.05 8.36
CA LEU A 707 -36.11 -2.81 8.89
C LEU A 707 -36.27 -2.64 10.41
N GLU A 708 -35.74 -3.59 11.17
CA GLU A 708 -35.56 -3.43 12.61
C GLU A 708 -34.78 -2.13 12.87
N VAL A 709 -35.46 -1.15 13.40
CA VAL A 709 -34.86 0.11 13.84
C VAL A 709 -34.05 -0.17 15.09
N ILE A 710 -32.73 -0.36 14.93
CA ILE A 710 -31.79 -0.28 16.04
C ILE A 710 -31.69 1.20 16.44
N THR A 711 -32.52 1.62 17.38
CA THR A 711 -32.35 2.89 18.06
C THR A 711 -31.04 2.87 18.84
N PRO A 712 -30.08 3.76 18.56
CA PRO A 712 -28.90 3.87 19.41
C PRO A 712 -29.36 4.33 20.79
N LYS A 713 -29.15 3.52 21.80
CA LYS A 713 -29.26 3.97 23.21
C LYS A 713 -28.27 5.11 23.39
N ILE A 714 -28.79 6.31 23.54
CA ILE A 714 -28.02 7.44 24.04
C ILE A 714 -27.58 7.06 25.45
N VAL A 715 -26.32 6.66 25.59
CA VAL A 715 -25.69 6.57 26.90
C VAL A 715 -25.47 8.02 27.34
N PRO A 716 -26.05 8.47 28.45
CA PRO A 716 -25.81 9.84 28.91
C PRO A 716 -24.30 9.97 29.19
N VAL A 717 -23.65 10.90 28.52
CA VAL A 717 -22.28 11.29 28.85
C VAL A 717 -22.32 11.72 30.33
N SER A 718 -21.65 10.95 31.20
CA SER A 718 -21.51 11.29 32.59
C SER A 718 -20.82 12.65 32.67
N LYS A 719 -21.52 13.67 33.16
CA LYS A 719 -20.92 14.98 33.37
C LYS A 719 -19.67 14.81 34.24
N ALA A 720 -18.53 15.28 33.76
CA ALA A 720 -17.28 15.17 34.46
C ALA A 720 -17.41 15.86 35.85
N LYS A 721 -17.01 15.20 36.94
CA LYS A 721 -17.08 15.73 38.26
C LYS A 721 -15.74 16.34 38.67
N CYS A 722 -15.76 17.44 39.42
CA CYS A 722 -14.60 18.11 39.93
C CYS A 722 -13.79 17.16 40.84
N PRO A 723 -12.48 16.96 40.57
CA PRO A 723 -11.64 16.08 41.38
C PRO A 723 -11.41 16.58 42.81
N GLN A 724 -11.67 17.88 43.08
CA GLN A 724 -11.42 18.48 44.39
C GLN A 724 -12.68 18.49 45.30
N CYS A 725 -13.88 18.66 44.74
CA CYS A 725 -15.10 18.76 45.57
C CYS A 725 -16.28 17.92 45.09
N GLY A 726 -16.16 17.18 43.98
CA GLY A 726 -17.21 16.37 43.43
C GLY A 726 -18.34 17.12 42.70
N GLY A 727 -18.28 18.46 42.62
CA GLY A 727 -19.25 19.31 41.91
C GLY A 727 -19.14 19.18 40.40
N GLU A 728 -20.20 19.61 39.69
CA GLU A 728 -20.19 19.60 38.21
C GLU A 728 -19.14 20.54 37.65
N LEU A 729 -18.41 20.09 36.60
CA LEU A 729 -17.49 20.90 35.83
C LEU A 729 -18.23 21.58 34.67
N VAL A 730 -17.93 22.85 34.42
CA VAL A 730 -18.43 23.62 33.29
C VAL A 730 -17.23 24.01 32.43
N PHE A 731 -17.34 23.80 31.11
CA PHE A 731 -16.29 24.22 30.19
C PHE A 731 -16.52 25.67 29.76
N GLU A 732 -15.67 26.57 30.23
CA GLU A 732 -15.71 28.01 29.92
C GLU A 732 -14.31 28.53 29.58
N GLY A 733 -14.18 29.29 28.48
CA GLY A 733 -12.91 29.94 28.12
C GLY A 733 -11.74 29.00 27.79
N GLY A 734 -12.02 27.76 27.34
CA GLY A 734 -10.98 26.75 27.05
C GLY A 734 -10.56 25.93 28.28
N CYS A 735 -11.22 26.07 29.41
CA CYS A 735 -10.88 25.36 30.66
C CYS A 735 -12.10 24.68 31.27
N ASN A 736 -11.90 23.49 31.87
CA ASN A 736 -12.91 22.84 32.72
C ASN A 736 -12.87 23.49 34.13
N THR A 737 -13.92 24.23 34.49
CA THR A 737 -13.98 24.99 35.72
C THR A 737 -15.09 24.51 36.67
N CYS A 738 -14.81 24.35 37.93
CA CYS A 738 -15.79 24.04 38.96
C CYS A 738 -16.34 25.32 39.60
N LYS A 739 -17.63 25.59 39.42
CA LYS A 739 -18.30 26.77 40.04
C LYS A 739 -18.47 26.68 41.56
N ASN A 740 -18.32 25.45 42.12
CA ASN A 740 -18.48 25.28 43.58
C ASN A 740 -17.21 25.58 44.39
N CYS A 741 -16.01 25.23 43.86
CA CYS A 741 -14.77 25.39 44.60
C CYS A 741 -13.68 26.19 43.86
N GLY A 742 -13.97 26.67 42.65
CA GLY A 742 -13.02 27.44 41.82
C GLY A 742 -11.91 26.63 41.17
N TRP A 743 -11.91 25.30 41.31
CA TRP A 743 -10.94 24.45 40.60
C TRP A 743 -11.07 24.62 39.11
N SER A 744 -9.94 24.79 38.41
CA SER A 744 -9.90 24.92 36.94
C SER A 744 -8.72 24.17 36.35
N LYS A 745 -8.94 23.50 35.24
CA LYS A 745 -7.90 22.86 34.44
C LYS A 745 -8.13 23.20 32.96
N CYS A 746 -7.13 23.84 32.37
CA CYS A 746 -7.08 24.12 30.93
C CYS A 746 -6.24 23.04 30.28
N ASP A 747 -6.68 22.48 29.15
CA ASP A 747 -5.93 21.52 28.31
C ASP A 747 -5.20 22.25 27.20
#